data_98b9258d408cacaa2b0d5570e90afb36
#
_entry.id   98b9258d408cacaa2b0d5570e90afb36
#
_cell.length_a   1.000
_cell.length_b   1.000
_cell.length_c   1.000
_cell.angle_alpha   90.00
_cell.angle_beta   90.00
_cell.angle_gamma   90.00
#
_symmetry.space_group_name_H-M   'P 1'
#
loop_
_entity.id
_entity.type
_entity.pdbx_description
1 polymer ?
#
loop_
_entity_poly.entity_id
_entity_poly.type
_entity_poly.pdbx_seq_one_letter_code
_entity_poly.pdbx_strand_id
1 'polypeptide(L)'
;MLEVTTTYAVLDLETTGSTYDNGDRIIQIGVAFVQNGQVVDQFATDIFPNQEIPREITKLTGITNEQVKRAPKFEAVAEFLWQKLSNTVIVAHNIGFDYKFLDKSFQAHGYPAMTHDRVDTVEMVRTLFPTADSYKLGEFCLAHGIQLENAHTAIDDAVATAHILIMCQEKVATMPVELFAQLQPFLHYFIGQTGDYMALWFKDHKGPKRPYEYIAPFVLNPKSANFHIFPAGFGTKEASYLQAGDLKVIEANHGVSLAPLQKIMVKDVAPFFYEQATTSTDTNKRPKYAFLTANAGVVKSLAYVVSALSADDTASQQTGAKSGVNNGQTQVVISTSTVILQHQFLDKTVQLATNLLGKPLKTVILKGQNHFIQLTKLQKYIQQLKQHPESALKRDVLISVALFVWLHETETGDLHELNPGLNNELYWQNVNRQSKGSRNDEIQRWADYAFYERHVTEAKSADIVILNHAYFVYHYQDLIDQAILTEEAKVIIDECHQLPVTVHQQQIKTFQSKEVEETLTAMERTVHRLMDKVVTNNVKIQAVDKLYHVEKNLQEAWGNLDRFIDQISDRFQTKSYYQRHTAQKSYYIANDYYLVANWRESAQKAVTAMSKMVSPLKVIARQLYQMGILSKRAYQQILGQLNQYDYAIQIWLETTKSSENYYADLQVNLGKHNVQVTIDRKLYTSQSHLAAIFQAIPCKMLLVSASLEIVRSKNMIQSLFGIEDFAWYSFMEDSYTQQFVQGRNHQVRGYYLKDFLSIDKYNEDQAAMVIADLVETLWTNRKTMRKIQVFFQSRSLMRATQFEMKQRMTRSDYGNLIVQNNQRNLDRLARQYEDSSRAILFAVASFQEGVHLNAKTDAFVLTRLPFSAPDTPDELAKQDYLKSLGDNYFDDVALPDMLMNLTQIFGRMAASGSQDAIFISLDKRLEKAAYADQIADVMPDALNMQTVKLQELKRID
;
A
#
# COMPACT_ATOMS: atom_id res chain seq x y z
N MET A 1 -28.17 44.69 14.31
CA MET A 1 -27.56 44.34 13.03
C MET A 1 -28.30 43.14 12.52
N LEU A 2 -29.04 43.29 11.43
CA LEU A 2 -29.68 42.16 10.76
C LEU A 2 -28.56 41.16 10.36
N GLU A 3 -28.55 39.96 10.86
CA GLU A 3 -27.68 38.88 10.38
C GLU A 3 -28.02 38.66 8.90
N VAL A 4 -27.16 39.13 8.04
CA VAL A 4 -27.24 38.84 6.61
C VAL A 4 -26.95 37.37 6.49
N THR A 5 -27.97 36.54 6.31
CA THR A 5 -27.79 35.10 6.09
C THR A 5 -27.02 34.91 4.79
N THR A 6 -25.80 34.36 4.88
CA THR A 6 -24.94 34.08 3.73
C THR A 6 -25.57 33.03 2.84
N THR A 7 -25.72 33.35 1.55
CA THR A 7 -26.16 32.41 0.53
C THR A 7 -24.94 31.90 -0.24
N TYR A 8 -24.81 30.59 -0.31
CA TYR A 8 -23.76 29.92 -1.09
C TYR A 8 -24.36 29.44 -2.41
N ALA A 9 -23.77 29.82 -3.52
CA ALA A 9 -24.09 29.31 -4.86
C ALA A 9 -23.08 28.20 -5.19
N VAL A 10 -23.52 26.96 -5.05
CA VAL A 10 -22.70 25.77 -5.32
C VAL A 10 -22.81 25.45 -6.79
N LEU A 11 -21.71 25.55 -7.49
CA LEU A 11 -21.61 25.53 -8.93
C LEU A 11 -20.90 24.29 -9.44
N ASP A 12 -21.42 23.71 -10.53
CA ASP A 12 -20.73 22.71 -11.33
C ASP A 12 -20.97 23.01 -12.81
N LEU A 13 -19.94 22.87 -13.64
CA LEU A 13 -19.97 23.16 -15.07
C LEU A 13 -19.50 21.96 -15.89
N GLU A 14 -20.28 21.61 -16.92
CA GLU A 14 -19.79 20.76 -17.99
C GLU A 14 -19.31 21.60 -19.17
N THR A 15 -18.18 21.23 -19.77
CA THR A 15 -17.49 22.04 -20.78
C THR A 15 -17.02 21.19 -21.97
N THR A 16 -16.74 21.83 -23.13
CA THR A 16 -16.19 21.12 -24.30
C THR A 16 -14.73 20.68 -24.13
N GLY A 17 -14.06 21.09 -23.06
CA GLY A 17 -12.67 20.75 -22.75
C GLY A 17 -12.18 21.43 -21.49
N SER A 18 -10.90 21.42 -21.21
CA SER A 18 -10.34 21.83 -19.92
C SER A 18 -9.91 23.29 -19.82
N THR A 19 -9.86 24.04 -20.93
CA THR A 19 -9.25 25.38 -20.96
C THR A 19 -9.98 26.35 -21.85
N TYR A 20 -10.64 27.33 -21.26
CA TYR A 20 -11.39 28.37 -21.97
C TYR A 20 -10.56 29.10 -23.03
N ASP A 21 -9.29 29.44 -22.74
CA ASP A 21 -8.39 30.16 -23.64
C ASP A 21 -8.01 29.35 -24.89
N ASN A 22 -8.15 28.02 -24.86
CA ASN A 22 -7.96 27.12 -26.01
C ASN A 22 -9.23 26.98 -26.88
N GLY A 23 -10.29 27.74 -26.57
CA GLY A 23 -11.53 27.70 -27.32
C GLY A 23 -12.62 26.85 -26.71
N ASP A 24 -12.37 26.21 -25.56
CA ASP A 24 -13.38 25.39 -24.88
C ASP A 24 -14.52 26.27 -24.34
N ARG A 25 -15.73 25.72 -24.32
CA ARG A 25 -16.96 26.46 -23.94
C ARG A 25 -17.80 25.61 -22.98
N ILE A 26 -18.63 26.30 -22.19
CA ILE A 26 -19.62 25.69 -21.31
C ILE A 26 -20.71 25.01 -22.15
N ILE A 27 -21.12 23.82 -21.78
CA ILE A 27 -22.21 23.04 -22.39
C ILE A 27 -23.36 22.76 -21.42
N GLN A 28 -23.11 22.81 -20.10
CA GLN A 28 -24.15 22.71 -19.07
C GLN A 28 -23.73 23.50 -17.83
N ILE A 29 -24.70 24.10 -17.16
CA ILE A 29 -24.55 24.83 -15.89
C ILE A 29 -25.50 24.23 -14.88
N GLY A 30 -24.97 23.87 -13.70
CA GLY A 30 -25.76 23.50 -12.54
C GLY A 30 -25.39 24.38 -11.34
N VAL A 31 -26.39 24.90 -10.64
CA VAL A 31 -26.20 25.71 -9.44
C VAL A 31 -27.20 25.28 -8.38
N ALA A 32 -26.71 24.94 -7.19
CA ALA A 32 -27.53 24.69 -6.01
C ALA A 32 -27.28 25.80 -4.98
N PHE A 33 -28.35 26.43 -4.49
CA PHE A 33 -28.23 27.50 -3.50
C PHE A 33 -28.40 26.97 -2.10
N VAL A 34 -27.42 27.20 -1.22
CA VAL A 34 -27.44 26.75 0.18
C VAL A 34 -27.59 27.97 1.08
N GLN A 35 -28.54 27.89 2.02
CA GLN A 35 -28.76 28.90 3.06
C GLN A 35 -29.14 28.16 4.36
N ASN A 36 -28.56 28.57 5.49
CA ASN A 36 -28.83 27.98 6.81
C ASN A 36 -28.67 26.45 6.87
N GLY A 37 -27.70 25.90 6.14
CA GLY A 37 -27.44 24.46 6.13
C GLY A 37 -28.46 23.62 5.34
N GLN A 38 -29.21 24.25 4.43
CA GLN A 38 -30.19 23.57 3.57
C GLN A 38 -30.08 24.06 2.13
N VAL A 39 -30.36 23.18 1.18
CA VAL A 39 -30.51 23.56 -0.23
C VAL A 39 -31.88 24.21 -0.40
N VAL A 40 -31.92 25.50 -0.76
CA VAL A 40 -33.14 26.32 -0.82
C VAL A 40 -33.63 26.55 -2.24
N ASP A 41 -32.77 26.51 -3.25
CA ASP A 41 -33.11 26.73 -4.66
C ASP A 41 -32.10 26.00 -5.56
N GLN A 42 -32.47 25.74 -6.80
CA GLN A 42 -31.64 25.05 -7.81
C GLN A 42 -31.89 25.71 -9.18
N PHE A 43 -30.81 25.74 -9.98
CA PHE A 43 -30.90 26.19 -11.36
C PHE A 43 -30.05 25.24 -12.23
N ALA A 44 -30.59 24.83 -13.36
CA ALA A 44 -29.88 24.04 -14.36
C ALA A 44 -30.26 24.44 -15.77
N THR A 45 -29.28 24.44 -16.66
CA THR A 45 -29.52 24.67 -18.09
C THR A 45 -28.41 24.08 -18.94
N ASP A 46 -28.78 23.48 -20.06
CA ASP A 46 -27.86 23.21 -21.15
C ASP A 46 -27.50 24.51 -21.88
N ILE A 47 -26.29 24.56 -22.43
CA ILE A 47 -25.78 25.72 -23.16
C ILE A 47 -25.30 25.28 -24.54
N PHE A 48 -25.74 26.02 -25.59
CA PHE A 48 -25.20 25.80 -26.93
C PHE A 48 -23.81 26.46 -27.07
N PRO A 49 -22.72 25.66 -27.25
CA PRO A 49 -21.34 26.20 -27.23
C PRO A 49 -20.90 26.87 -28.53
N ASN A 50 -21.74 27.01 -29.55
CA ASN A 50 -21.41 27.48 -30.91
C ASN A 50 -20.31 26.66 -31.62
N GLN A 51 -20.05 25.43 -31.18
CA GLN A 51 -19.07 24.53 -31.75
C GLN A 51 -19.51 23.09 -31.50
N GLU A 52 -18.91 22.11 -32.20
CA GLU A 52 -19.16 20.71 -31.93
C GLU A 52 -18.52 20.28 -30.61
N ILE A 53 -19.26 19.49 -29.84
CA ILE A 53 -18.75 18.84 -28.64
C ILE A 53 -17.84 17.68 -29.08
N PRO A 54 -16.56 17.66 -28.65
CA PRO A 54 -15.67 16.56 -28.97
C PRO A 54 -16.26 15.23 -28.50
N ARG A 55 -16.06 14.16 -29.29
CA ARG A 55 -16.56 12.82 -28.95
C ARG A 55 -16.12 12.35 -27.57
N GLU A 56 -14.94 12.74 -27.13
CA GLU A 56 -14.43 12.42 -25.81
C GLU A 56 -15.24 13.08 -24.71
N ILE A 57 -15.66 14.34 -24.92
CA ILE A 57 -16.48 15.08 -23.95
C ILE A 57 -17.92 14.51 -23.94
N THR A 58 -18.51 14.23 -25.10
CA THR A 58 -19.83 13.56 -25.15
C THR A 58 -19.79 12.21 -24.44
N LYS A 59 -18.70 11.44 -24.59
CA LYS A 59 -18.52 10.22 -23.81
C LYS A 59 -18.33 10.51 -22.32
N LEU A 60 -17.76 11.64 -21.95
CA LEU A 60 -17.46 12.05 -20.60
C LEU A 60 -18.71 12.52 -19.84
N THR A 61 -19.51 13.37 -20.46
CA THR A 61 -20.64 14.07 -19.84
C THR A 61 -22.00 13.43 -20.18
N GLY A 62 -22.05 12.59 -21.21
CA GLY A 62 -23.30 12.10 -21.79
C GLY A 62 -24.02 13.14 -22.66
N ILE A 63 -23.56 14.40 -22.66
CA ILE A 63 -24.20 15.51 -23.38
C ILE A 63 -23.87 15.38 -24.87
N THR A 64 -24.90 15.35 -25.70
CA THR A 64 -24.77 15.18 -27.14
C THR A 64 -24.89 16.51 -27.89
N ASN A 65 -24.31 16.58 -29.10
CA ASN A 65 -24.47 17.71 -29.97
C ASN A 65 -25.95 17.99 -30.32
N GLU A 66 -26.79 16.98 -30.42
CA GLU A 66 -28.21 17.12 -30.71
C GLU A 66 -28.97 17.76 -29.54
N GLN A 67 -28.63 17.39 -28.32
CA GLN A 67 -29.19 17.98 -27.11
C GLN A 67 -28.90 19.47 -27.04
N VAL A 68 -27.63 19.89 -27.13
CA VAL A 68 -27.26 21.31 -26.98
C VAL A 68 -27.66 22.18 -28.16
N LYS A 69 -27.92 21.64 -29.36
CA LYS A 69 -28.42 22.43 -30.50
C LYS A 69 -29.73 23.17 -30.21
N ARG A 70 -30.53 22.67 -29.29
CA ARG A 70 -31.82 23.29 -28.89
C ARG A 70 -31.68 24.13 -27.63
N ALA A 71 -30.53 24.12 -27.00
CA ALA A 71 -30.25 24.88 -25.79
C ALA A 71 -30.01 26.37 -26.09
N PRO A 72 -30.30 27.28 -25.14
CA PRO A 72 -29.94 28.68 -25.26
C PRO A 72 -28.41 28.83 -25.37
N LYS A 73 -28.01 29.91 -26.04
CA LYS A 73 -26.61 30.37 -25.97
C LYS A 73 -26.35 31.02 -24.60
N PHE A 74 -25.08 31.09 -24.21
CA PHE A 74 -24.69 31.69 -22.93
C PHE A 74 -25.23 33.13 -22.78
N GLU A 75 -25.23 33.93 -23.84
CA GLU A 75 -25.77 35.29 -23.88
C GLU A 75 -27.21 35.36 -23.37
N ALA A 76 -28.05 34.41 -23.72
CA ALA A 76 -29.45 34.39 -23.35
C ALA A 76 -29.70 34.10 -21.86
N VAL A 77 -28.77 33.47 -21.17
CA VAL A 77 -28.89 33.11 -19.76
C VAL A 77 -28.00 33.99 -18.88
N ALA A 78 -27.05 34.70 -19.45
CA ALA A 78 -26.02 35.43 -18.74
C ALA A 78 -26.57 36.46 -17.76
N GLU A 79 -27.55 37.27 -18.17
CA GLU A 79 -28.13 38.30 -17.29
C GLU A 79 -28.85 37.68 -16.10
N PHE A 80 -29.67 36.68 -16.34
CA PHE A 80 -30.38 35.96 -15.28
C PHE A 80 -29.42 35.33 -14.30
N LEU A 81 -28.39 34.65 -14.82
CA LEU A 81 -27.38 33.97 -13.98
C LEU A 81 -26.55 35.01 -13.20
N TRP A 82 -26.15 36.11 -13.82
CA TRP A 82 -25.43 37.20 -13.16
C TRP A 82 -26.22 37.76 -11.98
N GLN A 83 -27.55 38.02 -12.18
CA GLN A 83 -28.42 38.49 -11.11
C GLN A 83 -28.60 37.43 -10.00
N LYS A 84 -28.78 36.17 -10.36
CA LYS A 84 -28.92 35.05 -9.40
C LYS A 84 -27.69 34.86 -8.53
N LEU A 85 -26.51 35.03 -9.10
CA LEU A 85 -25.23 34.91 -8.40
C LEU A 85 -24.86 36.13 -7.59
N SER A 86 -25.49 37.31 -7.86
CA SER A 86 -25.16 38.51 -7.13
C SER A 86 -25.34 38.33 -5.61
N ASN A 87 -24.37 38.82 -4.85
CA ASN A 87 -24.32 38.72 -3.37
C ASN A 87 -24.28 37.26 -2.83
N THR A 88 -23.80 36.31 -3.61
CA THR A 88 -23.55 34.94 -3.17
C THR A 88 -22.07 34.63 -3.05
N VAL A 89 -21.75 33.62 -2.26
CA VAL A 89 -20.43 33.00 -2.22
C VAL A 89 -20.40 31.84 -3.20
N ILE A 90 -19.46 31.88 -4.14
CA ILE A 90 -19.32 30.79 -5.12
C ILE A 90 -18.57 29.60 -4.51
N VAL A 91 -19.17 28.41 -4.59
CA VAL A 91 -18.61 27.18 -4.09
C VAL A 91 -18.53 26.16 -5.23
N ALA A 92 -17.46 25.40 -5.32
CA ALA A 92 -17.38 24.26 -6.23
C ALA A 92 -16.43 23.16 -5.70
N HIS A 93 -16.54 22.00 -6.28
CA HIS A 93 -15.62 20.88 -6.03
C HIS A 93 -14.43 20.98 -6.99
N ASN A 94 -13.39 21.74 -6.62
CA ASN A 94 -12.29 22.27 -7.42
C ASN A 94 -12.63 23.63 -8.08
N ILE A 95 -12.91 24.62 -7.23
CA ILE A 95 -13.39 25.96 -7.61
C ILE A 95 -12.55 26.65 -8.68
N GLY A 96 -11.26 26.33 -8.77
CA GLY A 96 -10.37 26.95 -9.74
C GLY A 96 -10.76 26.70 -11.20
N PHE A 97 -11.44 25.61 -11.49
CA PHE A 97 -11.94 25.29 -12.83
C PHE A 97 -13.23 26.04 -13.13
N ASP A 98 -14.27 25.80 -12.35
CA ASP A 98 -15.62 26.29 -12.61
C ASP A 98 -15.69 27.83 -12.58
N TYR A 99 -15.10 28.42 -11.56
CA TYR A 99 -15.06 29.89 -11.44
C TYR A 99 -14.39 30.57 -12.63
N LYS A 100 -13.23 30.00 -13.07
CA LYS A 100 -12.48 30.57 -14.18
C LYS A 100 -13.26 30.49 -15.51
N PHE A 101 -13.93 29.36 -15.77
CA PHE A 101 -14.77 29.21 -16.97
C PHE A 101 -15.95 30.14 -16.97
N LEU A 102 -16.65 30.25 -15.84
CA LEU A 102 -17.81 31.14 -15.72
C LEU A 102 -17.43 32.61 -15.84
N ASP A 103 -16.37 33.04 -15.12
CA ASP A 103 -15.87 34.41 -15.18
C ASP A 103 -15.47 34.82 -16.61
N LYS A 104 -14.72 33.96 -17.31
CA LYS A 104 -14.34 34.23 -18.70
C LYS A 104 -15.54 34.25 -19.66
N SER A 105 -16.53 33.40 -19.39
CA SER A 105 -17.77 33.41 -20.18
C SER A 105 -18.53 34.71 -20.00
N PHE A 106 -18.64 35.24 -18.78
CA PHE A 106 -19.24 36.55 -18.53
C PHE A 106 -18.48 37.69 -19.20
N GLN A 107 -17.14 37.71 -19.03
CA GLN A 107 -16.31 38.76 -19.63
C GLN A 107 -16.41 38.78 -21.16
N ALA A 108 -16.47 37.59 -21.81
CA ALA A 108 -16.64 37.49 -23.25
C ALA A 108 -17.98 38.06 -23.76
N HIS A 109 -18.98 38.20 -22.88
CA HIS A 109 -20.30 38.76 -23.20
C HIS A 109 -20.54 40.14 -22.59
N GLY A 110 -19.46 40.86 -22.22
CA GLY A 110 -19.52 42.28 -21.82
C GLY A 110 -19.79 42.51 -20.33
N TYR A 111 -19.80 41.49 -19.50
CA TYR A 111 -19.90 41.66 -18.05
C TYR A 111 -18.51 41.94 -17.44
N PRO A 112 -18.45 42.63 -16.30
CA PRO A 112 -17.19 42.81 -15.58
C PRO A 112 -16.66 41.47 -15.03
N ALA A 113 -15.38 41.45 -14.67
CA ALA A 113 -14.81 40.27 -13.98
C ALA A 113 -15.58 40.00 -12.68
N MET A 114 -15.81 38.73 -12.40
CA MET A 114 -16.47 38.31 -11.17
C MET A 114 -15.58 38.60 -9.95
N THR A 115 -16.17 39.17 -8.90
CA THR A 115 -15.49 39.55 -7.64
C THR A 115 -16.02 38.78 -6.43
N HIS A 116 -16.72 37.68 -6.67
CA HIS A 116 -17.32 36.84 -5.62
C HIS A 116 -16.27 36.14 -4.78
N ASP A 117 -16.56 35.98 -3.50
CA ASP A 117 -15.80 35.08 -2.63
C ASP A 117 -15.90 33.64 -3.13
N ARG A 118 -14.82 32.86 -2.95
CA ARG A 118 -14.68 31.51 -3.49
C ARG A 118 -14.35 30.53 -2.39
N VAL A 119 -15.06 29.40 -2.38
CA VAL A 119 -14.87 28.29 -1.44
C VAL A 119 -14.63 27.00 -2.21
N ASP A 120 -13.57 26.27 -1.85
CA ASP A 120 -13.16 25.01 -2.48
C ASP A 120 -13.46 23.82 -1.57
N THR A 121 -14.42 22.99 -1.97
CA THR A 121 -14.79 21.81 -1.16
C THR A 121 -13.76 20.69 -1.23
N VAL A 122 -12.89 20.60 -2.26
CA VAL A 122 -11.82 19.58 -2.33
C VAL A 122 -10.78 19.83 -1.24
N GLU A 123 -10.33 21.09 -1.06
CA GLU A 123 -9.39 21.40 0.02
C GLU A 123 -10.01 21.17 1.41
N MET A 124 -11.31 21.47 1.54
CA MET A 124 -12.03 21.21 2.78
C MET A 124 -12.10 19.71 3.10
N VAL A 125 -12.56 18.86 2.18
CA VAL A 125 -12.68 17.43 2.47
C VAL A 125 -11.31 16.77 2.71
N ARG A 126 -10.26 17.23 2.03
CA ARG A 126 -8.88 16.73 2.27
C ARG A 126 -8.38 17.02 3.67
N THR A 127 -8.78 18.13 4.23
CA THR A 127 -8.30 18.56 5.56
C THR A 127 -9.23 18.13 6.68
N LEU A 128 -10.55 18.13 6.46
CA LEU A 128 -11.56 17.80 7.46
C LEU A 128 -11.88 16.30 7.55
N PHE A 129 -11.66 15.55 6.47
CA PHE A 129 -11.88 14.10 6.38
C PHE A 129 -10.62 13.38 5.89
N PRO A 130 -9.52 13.47 6.63
CA PRO A 130 -8.21 12.99 6.17
C PRO A 130 -8.11 11.48 6.01
N THR A 131 -9.04 10.72 6.57
CA THR A 131 -9.14 9.25 6.47
C THR A 131 -10.08 8.77 5.38
N ALA A 132 -10.76 9.68 4.66
CA ALA A 132 -11.66 9.30 3.58
C ALA A 132 -10.93 8.54 2.47
N ASP A 133 -11.52 7.48 1.96
CA ASP A 133 -10.90 6.62 0.92
C ASP A 133 -10.62 7.38 -0.38
N SER A 134 -11.44 8.38 -0.69
CA SER A 134 -11.30 9.21 -1.89
C SER A 134 -11.85 10.61 -1.68
N TYR A 135 -11.27 11.56 -2.39
CA TYR A 135 -11.74 12.95 -2.44
C TYR A 135 -12.42 13.32 -3.78
N LYS A 136 -12.67 12.33 -4.64
CA LYS A 136 -13.46 12.56 -5.84
C LYS A 136 -14.94 12.61 -5.48
N LEU A 137 -15.67 13.53 -6.09
CA LEU A 137 -17.07 13.82 -5.74
C LEU A 137 -17.92 12.56 -5.58
N GLY A 138 -18.06 11.75 -6.62
CA GLY A 138 -18.93 10.57 -6.60
C GLY A 138 -18.49 9.50 -5.58
N GLU A 139 -17.17 9.24 -5.46
CA GLU A 139 -16.64 8.25 -4.52
C GLU A 139 -16.80 8.73 -3.05
N PHE A 140 -16.58 10.03 -2.81
CA PHE A 140 -16.76 10.64 -1.49
C PHE A 140 -18.24 10.65 -1.07
N CYS A 141 -19.15 10.99 -1.98
CA CYS A 141 -20.59 10.96 -1.75
C CYS A 141 -21.08 9.56 -1.38
N LEU A 142 -20.66 8.56 -2.15
CA LEU A 142 -21.03 7.16 -1.88
C LEU A 142 -20.60 6.72 -0.47
N ALA A 143 -19.35 7.02 -0.10
CA ALA A 143 -18.79 6.63 1.22
C ALA A 143 -19.51 7.34 2.39
N HIS A 144 -20.11 8.50 2.17
CA HIS A 144 -20.78 9.29 3.21
C HIS A 144 -22.33 9.26 3.11
N GLY A 145 -22.89 8.38 2.28
CA GLY A 145 -24.34 8.22 2.13
C GLY A 145 -25.05 9.40 1.46
N ILE A 146 -24.32 10.25 0.72
CA ILE A 146 -24.89 11.33 -0.09
C ILE A 146 -25.38 10.70 -1.39
N GLN A 147 -26.69 10.83 -1.67
CA GLN A 147 -27.28 10.31 -2.90
C GLN A 147 -26.83 11.14 -4.10
N LEU A 148 -26.34 10.48 -5.13
CA LEU A 148 -25.99 11.06 -6.43
C LEU A 148 -26.70 10.23 -7.50
N GLU A 149 -27.91 10.69 -7.91
CA GLU A 149 -28.80 9.89 -8.77
C GLU A 149 -28.29 9.76 -10.20
N ASN A 150 -27.78 10.87 -10.78
CA ASN A 150 -27.23 10.90 -12.14
C ASN A 150 -25.86 11.58 -12.13
N ALA A 151 -24.82 10.87 -11.72
CA ALA A 151 -23.44 11.40 -11.79
C ALA A 151 -23.13 11.95 -13.19
N HIS A 152 -22.55 13.15 -13.23
CA HIS A 152 -22.19 13.91 -14.45
C HIS A 152 -23.35 14.65 -15.14
N THR A 153 -24.39 14.99 -14.39
CA THR A 153 -25.20 16.15 -14.72
C THR A 153 -24.74 17.29 -13.82
N ALA A 154 -24.51 18.48 -14.39
CA ALA A 154 -23.99 19.60 -13.61
C ALA A 154 -24.87 19.94 -12.39
N ILE A 155 -26.18 19.70 -12.44
CA ILE A 155 -27.07 19.99 -11.29
C ILE A 155 -26.92 18.95 -10.20
N ASP A 156 -26.86 17.64 -10.52
CA ASP A 156 -26.74 16.60 -9.52
C ASP A 156 -25.37 16.68 -8.81
N ASP A 157 -24.31 17.02 -9.57
CA ASP A 157 -22.97 17.23 -9.02
C ASP A 157 -22.92 18.51 -8.16
N ALA A 158 -23.62 19.60 -8.53
CA ALA A 158 -23.75 20.81 -7.70
C ALA A 158 -24.53 20.54 -6.40
N VAL A 159 -25.62 19.76 -6.45
CA VAL A 159 -26.41 19.37 -5.26
C VAL A 159 -25.58 18.45 -4.34
N ALA A 160 -24.88 17.48 -4.89
CA ALA A 160 -23.98 16.63 -4.12
C ALA A 160 -22.87 17.44 -3.44
N THR A 161 -22.27 18.39 -4.15
CA THR A 161 -21.28 19.35 -3.62
C THR A 161 -21.89 20.24 -2.53
N ALA A 162 -23.16 20.64 -2.65
CA ALA A 162 -23.87 21.39 -1.62
C ALA A 162 -24.02 20.57 -0.32
N HIS A 163 -24.32 19.30 -0.41
CA HIS A 163 -24.36 18.40 0.76
C HIS A 163 -22.98 18.22 1.39
N ILE A 164 -21.92 18.14 0.59
CA ILE A 164 -20.53 18.12 1.11
C ILE A 164 -20.22 19.43 1.85
N LEU A 165 -20.60 20.59 1.28
CA LEU A 165 -20.43 21.89 1.95
C LEU A 165 -21.11 21.90 3.33
N ILE A 166 -22.38 21.48 3.41
CA ILE A 166 -23.16 21.41 4.67
C ILE A 166 -22.45 20.50 5.69
N MET A 167 -21.98 19.33 5.25
CA MET A 167 -21.24 18.40 6.10
C MET A 167 -19.92 19.00 6.62
N CYS A 168 -19.21 19.77 5.79
CA CYS A 168 -18.00 20.49 6.21
C CYS A 168 -18.32 21.60 7.22
N GLN A 169 -19.41 22.35 7.00
CA GLN A 169 -19.89 23.39 7.96
C GLN A 169 -20.17 22.77 9.32
N GLU A 170 -20.89 21.66 9.38
CA GLU A 170 -21.20 20.95 10.61
C GLU A 170 -19.93 20.41 11.30
N LYS A 171 -18.97 19.86 10.53
CA LYS A 171 -17.69 19.39 11.06
C LYS A 171 -16.90 20.52 11.70
N VAL A 172 -16.84 21.71 11.07
CA VAL A 172 -16.16 22.89 11.60
C VAL A 172 -16.88 23.42 12.85
N ALA A 173 -18.20 23.54 12.84
CA ALA A 173 -19.00 24.02 13.97
C ALA A 173 -18.92 23.12 15.20
N THR A 174 -18.58 21.85 15.03
CA THR A 174 -18.47 20.87 16.12
C THR A 174 -17.03 20.52 16.52
N MET A 175 -16.04 21.28 16.06
CA MET A 175 -14.64 21.10 16.46
C MET A 175 -14.39 21.61 17.88
N PRO A 176 -13.47 20.99 18.64
CA PRO A 176 -12.92 21.57 19.87
C PRO A 176 -12.32 22.97 19.60
N VAL A 177 -12.50 23.87 20.56
CA VAL A 177 -11.97 25.26 20.43
C VAL A 177 -10.45 25.26 20.28
N GLU A 178 -9.76 24.39 21.02
CA GLU A 178 -8.31 24.26 20.96
C GLU A 178 -7.85 23.69 19.62
N LEU A 179 -8.64 22.78 19.01
CA LEU A 179 -8.34 22.27 17.66
C LEU A 179 -8.46 23.38 16.63
N PHE A 180 -9.56 24.13 16.64
CA PHE A 180 -9.73 25.24 15.70
C PHE A 180 -8.64 26.30 15.86
N ALA A 181 -8.24 26.63 17.08
CA ALA A 181 -7.14 27.55 17.37
C ALA A 181 -5.80 27.09 16.77
N GLN A 182 -5.59 25.77 16.61
CA GLN A 182 -4.41 25.23 15.90
C GLN A 182 -4.49 25.42 14.40
N LEU A 183 -5.69 25.33 13.81
CA LEU A 183 -5.91 25.50 12.38
C LEU A 183 -5.84 26.98 11.96
N GLN A 184 -6.31 27.88 12.81
CA GLN A 184 -6.46 29.31 12.50
C GLN A 184 -5.23 29.96 11.85
N PRO A 185 -3.96 29.72 12.28
CA PRO A 185 -2.79 30.31 11.65
C PRO A 185 -2.55 29.86 10.20
N PHE A 186 -3.22 28.82 9.76
CA PHE A 186 -3.01 28.19 8.45
C PHE A 186 -4.17 28.41 7.47
N LEU A 187 -5.28 29.01 7.91
CA LEU A 187 -6.49 29.18 7.08
C LEU A 187 -6.25 30.04 5.85
N HIS A 188 -5.31 30.99 5.90
CA HIS A 188 -4.97 31.86 4.77
C HIS A 188 -4.26 31.14 3.60
N TYR A 189 -3.83 29.87 3.78
CA TYR A 189 -3.27 29.05 2.70
C TYR A 189 -4.32 28.37 1.82
N PHE A 190 -5.59 28.34 2.25
CA PHE A 190 -6.65 27.76 1.46
C PHE A 190 -6.97 28.59 0.22
N ILE A 191 -7.54 27.97 -0.81
CA ILE A 191 -7.93 28.67 -2.04
C ILE A 191 -9.07 29.66 -1.77
N GLY A 192 -8.95 30.85 -2.36
CA GLY A 192 -9.96 31.90 -2.23
C GLY A 192 -10.18 32.31 -0.78
N GLN A 193 -11.41 32.36 -0.35
CA GLN A 193 -11.85 32.70 1.01
C GLN A 193 -12.27 31.44 1.81
N THR A 194 -11.89 30.24 1.36
CA THR A 194 -12.26 28.98 2.02
C THR A 194 -11.93 28.98 3.51
N GLY A 195 -10.72 29.42 3.88
CA GLY A 195 -10.32 29.53 5.28
C GLY A 195 -11.10 30.56 6.07
N ASP A 196 -11.43 31.72 5.45
CA ASP A 196 -12.21 32.79 6.10
C ASP A 196 -13.63 32.30 6.42
N TYR A 197 -14.25 31.54 5.50
CA TYR A 197 -15.55 30.93 5.74
C TYR A 197 -15.52 29.82 6.79
N MET A 198 -14.47 29.02 6.85
CA MET A 198 -14.27 28.07 7.96
C MET A 198 -14.21 28.81 9.30
N ALA A 199 -13.51 29.96 9.37
CA ALA A 199 -13.48 30.79 10.57
C ALA A 199 -14.85 31.41 10.90
N LEU A 200 -15.64 31.77 9.87
CA LEU A 200 -17.00 32.28 10.05
C LEU A 200 -17.92 31.19 10.62
N TRP A 201 -17.90 29.98 10.06
CA TRP A 201 -18.73 28.86 10.53
C TRP A 201 -18.39 28.41 11.93
N PHE A 202 -17.12 28.56 12.33
CA PHE A 202 -16.71 28.25 13.71
C PHE A 202 -17.30 29.25 14.73
N LYS A 203 -17.75 30.45 14.33
CA LYS A 203 -18.43 31.37 15.26
C LYS A 203 -19.76 30.81 15.79
N ASP A 204 -20.41 29.96 14.99
CA ASP A 204 -21.63 29.23 15.36
C ASP A 204 -21.32 27.93 16.11
N HIS A 205 -20.28 27.93 16.94
CA HIS A 205 -19.76 26.76 17.62
C HIS A 205 -20.83 26.03 18.44
N LYS A 206 -21.06 24.73 18.11
CA LYS A 206 -22.05 23.86 18.74
C LYS A 206 -21.45 22.97 19.85
N GLY A 207 -20.16 23.03 20.04
CA GLY A 207 -19.41 22.14 20.93
C GLY A 207 -19.05 20.79 20.29
N PRO A 208 -18.00 20.15 20.81
CA PRO A 208 -17.50 18.88 20.24
C PRO A 208 -18.48 17.74 20.45
N LYS A 209 -18.67 16.93 19.42
CA LYS A 209 -19.53 15.71 19.45
C LYS A 209 -18.83 14.50 20.10
N ARG A 210 -17.50 14.56 20.28
CA ARG A 210 -16.69 13.48 20.83
C ARG A 210 -15.86 13.99 22.00
N PRO A 211 -15.58 13.16 22.99
CA PRO A 211 -14.61 13.52 24.04
C PRO A 211 -13.23 13.72 23.40
N TYR A 212 -12.42 14.57 24.01
CA TYR A 212 -11.05 14.81 23.57
C TYR A 212 -10.17 15.11 24.78
N GLU A 213 -8.86 14.97 24.59
CA GLU A 213 -7.84 15.35 25.57
C GLU A 213 -6.94 16.45 24.98
N TYR A 214 -6.79 17.55 25.68
CA TYR A 214 -5.90 18.62 25.24
C TYR A 214 -4.57 18.56 25.98
N ILE A 215 -3.53 18.14 25.31
CA ILE A 215 -2.14 18.16 25.76
C ILE A 215 -1.36 19.09 24.84
N ALA A 216 -1.29 20.35 25.25
CA ALA A 216 -0.79 21.42 24.38
C ALA A 216 0.50 21.05 23.64
N PRO A 217 0.62 21.33 22.32
CA PRO A 217 -0.35 22.08 21.54
C PRO A 217 -1.41 21.20 20.86
N PHE A 218 -1.52 19.91 21.13
CA PHE A 218 -2.39 18.98 20.37
C PHE A 218 -3.71 18.68 21.08
N VAL A 219 -4.76 18.58 20.28
CA VAL A 219 -6.03 17.96 20.65
C VAL A 219 -5.98 16.51 20.17
N LEU A 220 -6.16 15.59 21.08
CA LEU A 220 -5.96 14.16 20.88
C LEU A 220 -7.25 13.40 21.20
N ASN A 221 -7.45 12.27 20.57
CA ASN A 221 -8.49 11.33 20.97
C ASN A 221 -8.14 10.80 22.38
N PRO A 222 -9.09 10.73 23.32
CA PRO A 222 -8.82 10.19 24.65
C PRO A 222 -8.24 8.78 24.57
N LYS A 223 -7.31 8.50 25.46
CA LYS A 223 -6.67 7.20 25.55
C LYS A 223 -7.71 6.11 25.77
N SER A 224 -8.01 5.34 24.72
CA SER A 224 -8.69 4.06 24.85
C SER A 224 -7.68 2.95 25.11
N ALA A 225 -8.09 1.83 25.71
CA ALA A 225 -7.25 0.63 25.69
C ALA A 225 -7.15 0.19 24.23
N ASN A 226 -5.93 0.22 23.65
CA ASN A 226 -5.69 -0.05 22.21
C ASN A 226 -5.85 -1.53 21.83
N PHE A 227 -6.40 -2.34 22.70
CA PHE A 227 -6.76 -3.70 22.34
C PHE A 227 -8.04 -3.65 21.50
N HIS A 228 -7.99 -4.21 20.31
CA HIS A 228 -9.21 -4.65 19.66
C HIS A 228 -9.74 -5.83 20.52
N ILE A 229 -10.59 -5.50 21.48
CA ILE A 229 -11.33 -6.47 22.27
C ILE A 229 -12.67 -6.63 21.54
N PHE A 230 -12.84 -7.75 20.86
CA PHE A 230 -14.15 -8.07 20.33
C PHE A 230 -14.96 -8.65 21.48
N PRO A 231 -16.05 -8.00 21.93
CA PRO A 231 -16.95 -8.60 22.91
C PRO A 231 -17.51 -9.89 22.29
N ALA A 232 -17.42 -11.00 23.02
CA ALA A 232 -18.14 -12.21 22.64
C ALA A 232 -19.63 -11.85 22.49
N GLY A 233 -20.22 -12.19 21.35
CA GLY A 233 -21.62 -11.84 21.04
C GLY A 233 -22.55 -12.34 22.14
N PHE A 234 -23.47 -11.50 22.54
CA PHE A 234 -24.41 -11.62 23.65
C PHE A 234 -24.87 -13.03 23.98
N GLY A 235 -24.46 -13.55 25.12
CA GLY A 235 -24.91 -14.84 25.62
C GLY A 235 -24.05 -15.30 26.82
N THR A 236 -24.39 -14.78 28.02
CA THR A 236 -23.83 -15.27 29.29
C THR A 236 -24.34 -16.68 29.57
N LYS A 237 -23.57 -17.69 29.19
CA LYS A 237 -23.49 -18.97 29.90
C LYS A 237 -22.04 -19.39 29.90
N GLU A 238 -21.57 -19.80 31.08
CA GLU A 238 -20.22 -20.25 31.34
C GLU A 238 -19.67 -21.08 30.17
N ALA A 239 -18.61 -20.59 29.56
CA ALA A 239 -17.90 -21.30 28.49
C ALA A 239 -17.27 -22.54 29.14
N SER A 240 -17.86 -23.66 28.96
CA SER A 240 -17.21 -24.94 29.23
C SER A 240 -16.12 -25.13 28.17
N TYR A 241 -14.89 -25.24 28.63
CA TYR A 241 -13.68 -25.33 27.83
C TYR A 241 -13.71 -26.53 26.89
N LEU A 242 -13.30 -26.30 25.65
CA LEU A 242 -13.17 -27.30 24.62
C LEU A 242 -12.04 -28.28 24.95
N GLN A 243 -12.38 -29.51 25.27
CA GLN A 243 -11.45 -30.63 25.14
C GLN A 243 -11.36 -31.02 23.66
N ALA A 244 -10.20 -31.49 23.20
CA ALA A 244 -9.97 -31.93 21.82
C ALA A 244 -10.98 -32.95 21.28
N GLY A 245 -11.85 -33.49 22.15
CA GLY A 245 -12.96 -34.41 21.84
C GLY A 245 -14.31 -33.75 21.70
N ASP A 246 -14.51 -32.46 22.13
CA ASP A 246 -15.82 -31.84 22.25
C ASP A 246 -16.10 -30.76 21.18
N LEU A 247 -15.74 -31.04 19.93
CA LEU A 247 -16.11 -30.20 18.78
C LEU A 247 -17.63 -29.99 18.61
N LYS A 248 -18.46 -30.83 19.25
CA LYS A 248 -19.94 -30.70 19.27
C LYS A 248 -20.44 -29.48 20.06
N VAL A 249 -19.66 -28.98 21.04
CA VAL A 249 -20.06 -27.82 21.85
C VAL A 249 -19.90 -26.49 21.09
N ILE A 250 -19.01 -26.42 20.08
CA ILE A 250 -18.81 -25.24 19.23
C ILE A 250 -20.03 -24.92 18.38
N GLU A 251 -20.88 -25.91 18.05
CA GLU A 251 -22.05 -25.71 17.17
C GLU A 251 -23.19 -24.91 17.81
N ALA A 252 -23.20 -24.76 19.13
CA ALA A 252 -24.35 -24.22 19.86
C ALA A 252 -24.22 -22.73 20.25
N ASN A 253 -23.06 -22.11 20.13
CA ASN A 253 -22.82 -20.76 20.60
C ASN A 253 -22.65 -19.76 19.45
N HIS A 254 -23.61 -18.84 19.30
CA HIS A 254 -23.54 -17.59 18.52
C HIS A 254 -23.68 -17.66 17.00
N GLY A 255 -24.23 -18.73 16.41
CA GLY A 255 -24.53 -18.80 14.97
C GLY A 255 -23.30 -18.94 14.06
N VAL A 256 -22.13 -19.19 14.62
CA VAL A 256 -20.88 -19.48 13.90
C VAL A 256 -20.53 -20.94 14.12
N SER A 257 -20.40 -21.70 13.03
CA SER A 257 -19.94 -23.09 13.06
C SER A 257 -18.75 -23.30 12.14
N LEU A 258 -17.82 -24.17 12.55
CA LEU A 258 -16.75 -24.61 11.65
C LEU A 258 -17.31 -25.52 10.56
N ALA A 259 -16.88 -25.31 9.33
CA ALA A 259 -17.12 -26.24 8.23
C ALA A 259 -16.52 -27.62 8.54
N PRO A 260 -17.06 -28.72 7.97
CA PRO A 260 -16.55 -30.07 8.27
C PRO A 260 -15.03 -30.21 8.10
N LEU A 261 -14.46 -29.68 7.03
CA LEU A 261 -13.02 -29.71 6.80
C LEU A 261 -12.24 -28.88 7.84
N GLN A 262 -12.77 -27.74 8.26
CA GLN A 262 -12.14 -26.93 9.31
C GLN A 262 -12.11 -27.66 10.67
N LYS A 263 -13.16 -28.45 10.98
CA LYS A 263 -13.18 -29.30 12.19
C LYS A 263 -12.07 -30.34 12.16
N ILE A 264 -11.86 -30.98 11.00
CA ILE A 264 -10.77 -31.95 10.80
C ILE A 264 -9.41 -31.24 10.94
N MET A 265 -9.25 -30.08 10.29
CA MET A 265 -8.01 -29.29 10.41
C MET A 265 -7.70 -28.95 11.88
N VAL A 266 -8.68 -28.48 12.64
CA VAL A 266 -8.48 -28.17 14.06
C VAL A 266 -8.07 -29.42 14.84
N LYS A 267 -8.76 -30.56 14.63
CA LYS A 267 -8.46 -31.82 15.29
C LYS A 267 -7.04 -32.31 15.02
N ASP A 268 -6.57 -32.22 13.79
CA ASP A 268 -5.27 -32.76 13.37
C ASP A 268 -4.11 -31.81 13.67
N VAL A 269 -4.34 -30.46 13.60
CA VAL A 269 -3.30 -29.45 13.78
C VAL A 269 -3.13 -29.01 15.24
N ALA A 270 -4.19 -28.95 16.04
CA ALA A 270 -4.10 -28.55 17.43
C ALA A 270 -3.06 -29.33 18.24
N PRO A 271 -2.94 -30.68 18.09
CA PRO A 271 -1.90 -31.49 18.78
C PRO A 271 -0.48 -31.02 18.51
N PHE A 272 -0.19 -30.42 17.36
CA PHE A 272 1.13 -29.85 17.07
C PHE A 272 1.53 -28.78 18.10
N PHE A 273 0.61 -27.97 18.57
CA PHE A 273 0.92 -26.85 19.46
C PHE A 273 1.04 -27.25 20.93
N TYR A 274 0.30 -28.23 21.44
CA TYR A 274 0.24 -28.52 22.89
C TYR A 274 0.98 -29.74 23.37
N GLU A 275 1.36 -30.65 22.50
CA GLU A 275 2.19 -31.79 22.95
C GLU A 275 3.61 -31.29 23.23
N GLN A 276 3.97 -31.26 24.53
CA GLN A 276 5.34 -31.02 24.98
C GLN A 276 6.19 -32.26 24.65
N ALA A 277 7.45 -32.04 24.28
CA ALA A 277 8.44 -33.09 24.16
C ALA A 277 8.61 -33.73 25.54
N THR A 278 7.94 -34.84 25.81
CA THR A 278 8.16 -35.61 27.02
C THR A 278 9.60 -36.16 27.04
N THR A 279 10.35 -35.78 28.10
CA THR A 279 11.65 -36.26 28.55
C THR A 279 12.57 -37.01 27.57
N SER A 280 13.83 -36.70 27.63
CA SER A 280 15.02 -36.91 26.84
C SER A 280 15.35 -38.35 26.31
N THR A 281 14.42 -39.29 26.27
CA THR A 281 14.68 -40.67 25.81
C THR A 281 13.74 -41.19 24.74
N ASP A 282 12.74 -40.39 24.29
CA ASP A 282 11.77 -40.82 23.29
C ASP A 282 12.19 -40.37 21.87
N THR A 283 12.34 -41.37 20.98
CA THR A 283 12.62 -41.22 19.54
C THR A 283 11.47 -40.57 18.75
N ASN A 284 10.38 -40.15 19.43
CA ASN A 284 9.18 -39.51 18.87
C ASN A 284 9.10 -38.01 19.17
N LYS A 285 10.21 -37.28 19.14
CA LYS A 285 10.18 -35.80 19.24
C LYS A 285 9.45 -35.23 18.06
N ARG A 286 8.25 -34.60 18.27
CA ARG A 286 7.60 -33.88 17.18
C ARG A 286 8.46 -32.71 16.77
N PRO A 287 8.56 -32.46 15.44
CA PRO A 287 9.39 -31.37 14.92
C PRO A 287 8.91 -30.02 15.41
N LYS A 288 9.83 -29.06 15.50
CA LYS A 288 9.55 -27.66 15.85
C LYS A 288 8.72 -26.93 14.78
N TYR A 289 8.78 -27.43 13.55
CA TYR A 289 8.15 -26.83 12.36
C TYR A 289 7.07 -27.77 11.81
N ALA A 290 5.99 -27.16 11.35
CA ALA A 290 4.97 -27.88 10.60
C ALA A 290 4.53 -27.07 9.39
N PHE A 291 4.25 -27.74 8.28
CA PHE A 291 3.64 -27.15 7.11
C PHE A 291 2.18 -27.57 7.03
N LEU A 292 1.31 -26.62 6.68
CA LEU A 292 -0.10 -26.85 6.44
C LEU A 292 -0.45 -26.39 5.03
N THR A 293 -0.94 -27.32 4.22
CA THR A 293 -1.45 -27.06 2.88
C THR A 293 -2.93 -27.40 2.80
N ALA A 294 -3.71 -26.52 2.22
CA ALA A 294 -5.12 -26.72 1.96
C ALA A 294 -5.56 -25.87 0.76
N ASN A 295 -6.56 -26.35 0.03
CA ASN A 295 -7.08 -25.66 -1.15
C ASN A 295 -7.45 -24.21 -0.84
N ALA A 296 -7.21 -23.31 -1.81
CA ALA A 296 -7.70 -21.96 -1.76
C ALA A 296 -9.24 -21.99 -1.77
N GLY A 297 -9.87 -21.09 -0.98
CA GLY A 297 -11.34 -21.10 -0.80
C GLY A 297 -11.83 -21.82 0.46
N VAL A 298 -11.03 -22.69 1.04
CA VAL A 298 -11.23 -23.13 2.43
C VAL A 298 -10.78 -21.99 3.34
N VAL A 299 -11.64 -21.54 4.24
CA VAL A 299 -11.26 -20.49 5.22
C VAL A 299 -10.28 -21.09 6.24
N LYS A 300 -9.04 -21.33 5.80
CA LYS A 300 -7.95 -21.95 6.59
C LYS A 300 -7.65 -21.14 7.85
N SER A 301 -7.73 -19.81 7.72
CA SER A 301 -7.30 -18.85 8.74
C SER A 301 -8.02 -19.08 10.07
N LEU A 302 -9.33 -19.32 10.03
CA LEU A 302 -10.10 -19.61 11.26
C LEU A 302 -9.66 -20.93 11.90
N ALA A 303 -9.43 -21.98 11.09
CA ALA A 303 -9.09 -23.31 11.60
C ALA A 303 -7.74 -23.29 12.33
N TYR A 304 -6.68 -22.73 11.72
CA TYR A 304 -5.37 -22.73 12.38
C TYR A 304 -5.29 -21.74 13.56
N VAL A 305 -6.03 -20.61 13.54
CA VAL A 305 -6.11 -19.73 14.71
C VAL A 305 -6.80 -20.43 15.86
N VAL A 306 -7.93 -21.09 15.59
CA VAL A 306 -8.63 -21.90 16.62
C VAL A 306 -7.74 -23.04 17.12
N SER A 307 -6.99 -23.74 16.24
CA SER A 307 -6.04 -24.79 16.65
C SER A 307 -4.98 -24.26 17.62
N ALA A 308 -4.44 -23.07 17.35
CA ALA A 308 -3.42 -22.48 18.21
C ALA A 308 -3.99 -22.00 19.56
N LEU A 309 -5.21 -21.44 19.58
CA LEU A 309 -5.87 -20.93 20.79
C LEU A 309 -6.47 -22.03 21.66
N SER A 310 -6.95 -23.15 21.08
CA SER A 310 -7.55 -24.27 21.82
C SER A 310 -6.53 -25.10 22.61
N ALA A 311 -5.26 -25.01 22.22
CA ALA A 311 -4.20 -25.82 22.81
C ALA A 311 -3.86 -25.42 24.27
N ASP A 312 -4.27 -24.25 24.75
CA ASP A 312 -3.92 -23.79 26.10
C ASP A 312 -4.75 -24.43 27.21
N ASP A 313 -5.98 -24.79 26.90
CA ASP A 313 -6.93 -25.28 27.92
C ASP A 313 -6.63 -26.73 28.37
N THR A 314 -5.94 -27.52 27.56
CA THR A 314 -5.62 -28.93 27.86
C THR A 314 -4.36 -29.08 28.71
N ALA A 315 -3.38 -28.19 28.60
CA ALA A 315 -2.14 -28.25 29.37
C ALA A 315 -2.36 -27.96 30.87
N SER A 316 -3.25 -27.05 31.21
CA SER A 316 -3.56 -26.67 32.60
C SER A 316 -4.36 -27.73 33.36
N GLN A 317 -5.10 -28.59 32.67
CA GLN A 317 -5.87 -29.67 33.32
C GLN A 317 -5.08 -30.93 33.60
N GLN A 318 -4.01 -31.20 32.82
CA GLN A 318 -3.22 -32.44 33.02
C GLN A 318 -2.14 -32.33 34.11
N THR A 319 -1.69 -31.13 34.44
CA THR A 319 -0.56 -30.96 35.39
C THR A 319 -0.97 -30.68 36.84
N GLY A 320 -2.24 -30.43 37.14
CA GLY A 320 -2.70 -30.20 38.53
C GLY A 320 -1.93 -29.11 39.30
N ALA A 321 -1.03 -28.41 38.69
CA ALA A 321 -0.19 -27.42 39.29
C ALA A 321 -0.95 -26.11 39.41
N LYS A 322 -1.38 -25.78 40.60
CA LYS A 322 -1.70 -24.41 41.01
C LYS A 322 -0.40 -23.59 40.90
N SER A 323 -0.08 -23.08 39.74
CA SER A 323 1.02 -22.14 39.56
C SER A 323 0.67 -20.84 40.24
N GLY A 324 1.25 -20.58 41.38
CA GLY A 324 1.35 -19.27 41.97
C GLY A 324 2.15 -18.36 41.02
N VAL A 325 1.59 -17.18 40.75
CA VAL A 325 2.29 -15.99 40.25
C VAL A 325 3.05 -16.20 38.94
N ASN A 326 2.32 -16.37 37.86
CA ASN A 326 2.47 -15.74 36.54
C ASN A 326 1.35 -16.35 35.69
N ASN A 327 0.37 -15.56 35.32
CA ASN A 327 -0.60 -15.94 34.29
C ASN A 327 0.17 -16.12 32.99
N GLY A 328 0.68 -17.33 32.72
CA GLY A 328 1.27 -17.73 31.46
C GLY A 328 0.19 -17.77 30.38
N GLN A 329 -0.20 -16.61 29.88
CA GLN A 329 -1.12 -16.50 28.76
C GLN A 329 -0.31 -16.84 27.50
N THR A 330 -0.61 -17.97 26.85
CA THR A 330 0.10 -18.38 25.65
C THR A 330 -0.29 -17.48 24.49
N GLN A 331 0.69 -16.79 23.94
CA GLN A 331 0.51 -15.80 22.90
C GLN A 331 0.57 -16.46 21.50
N VAL A 332 -0.35 -16.08 20.61
CA VAL A 332 -0.33 -16.50 19.19
C VAL A 332 0.18 -15.33 18.35
N VAL A 333 1.29 -15.53 17.67
CA VAL A 333 1.89 -14.53 16.76
C VAL A 333 1.62 -14.96 15.33
N ILE A 334 0.90 -14.11 14.58
CA ILE A 334 0.48 -14.38 13.19
C ILE A 334 1.24 -13.43 12.26
N SER A 335 2.03 -13.98 11.35
CA SER A 335 2.71 -13.23 10.31
C SER A 335 2.01 -13.43 8.97
N THR A 336 1.63 -12.35 8.30
CA THR A 336 0.96 -12.35 6.99
C THR A 336 1.83 -11.68 5.93
N SER A 337 1.55 -11.89 4.65
CA SER A 337 2.39 -11.30 3.59
C SER A 337 2.18 -9.80 3.41
N THR A 338 0.98 -9.26 3.70
CA THR A 338 0.64 -7.85 3.44
C THR A 338 -0.07 -7.16 4.60
N VAL A 339 -0.01 -5.82 4.64
CA VAL A 339 -0.76 -4.99 5.61
C VAL A 339 -2.27 -5.20 5.46
N ILE A 340 -2.74 -5.43 4.24
CA ILE A 340 -4.16 -5.70 3.94
C ILE A 340 -4.64 -6.95 4.66
N LEU A 341 -3.89 -8.02 4.56
CA LEU A 341 -4.21 -9.26 5.24
C LEU A 341 -4.18 -9.12 6.76
N GLN A 342 -3.34 -8.24 7.32
CA GLN A 342 -3.37 -7.94 8.76
C GLN A 342 -4.76 -7.42 9.20
N HIS A 343 -5.33 -6.46 8.45
CA HIS A 343 -6.65 -5.92 8.74
C HIS A 343 -7.77 -6.93 8.49
N GLN A 344 -7.70 -7.69 7.41
CA GLN A 344 -8.67 -8.77 7.15
C GLN A 344 -8.63 -9.85 8.22
N PHE A 345 -7.46 -10.17 8.75
CA PHE A 345 -7.32 -11.08 9.88
C PHE A 345 -8.03 -10.53 11.12
N LEU A 346 -7.78 -9.26 11.45
CA LEU A 346 -8.40 -8.59 12.59
C LEU A 346 -9.93 -8.55 12.44
N ASP A 347 -10.41 -8.02 11.33
CA ASP A 347 -11.84 -7.70 11.15
C ASP A 347 -12.71 -8.94 10.91
N LYS A 348 -12.15 -10.01 10.36
CA LYS A 348 -12.93 -11.22 10.02
C LYS A 348 -12.51 -12.42 10.88
N THR A 349 -11.24 -12.82 10.82
CA THR A 349 -10.80 -14.10 11.41
C THR A 349 -10.80 -14.05 12.92
N VAL A 350 -10.28 -12.97 13.51
CA VAL A 350 -10.26 -12.81 14.99
C VAL A 350 -11.67 -12.66 15.54
N GLN A 351 -12.55 -11.92 14.87
CA GLN A 351 -13.94 -11.76 15.29
C GLN A 351 -14.69 -13.10 15.26
N LEU A 352 -14.51 -13.90 14.20
CA LEU A 352 -15.09 -15.24 14.11
C LEU A 352 -14.54 -16.18 15.19
N ALA A 353 -13.22 -16.13 15.44
CA ALA A 353 -12.59 -16.93 16.49
C ALA A 353 -13.09 -16.52 17.89
N THR A 354 -13.24 -15.23 18.16
CA THR A 354 -13.83 -14.70 19.40
C THR A 354 -15.26 -15.23 19.63
N ASN A 355 -16.09 -15.16 18.62
CA ASN A 355 -17.48 -15.66 18.68
C ASN A 355 -17.50 -17.17 18.89
N LEU A 356 -16.64 -17.91 18.17
CA LEU A 356 -16.58 -19.37 18.23
C LEU A 356 -16.09 -19.87 19.61
N LEU A 357 -15.06 -19.23 20.18
CA LEU A 357 -14.47 -19.59 21.47
C LEU A 357 -15.26 -19.02 22.66
N GLY A 358 -16.19 -18.10 22.42
CA GLY A 358 -17.02 -17.48 23.47
C GLY A 358 -16.24 -16.64 24.48
N LYS A 359 -15.01 -16.24 24.16
CA LYS A 359 -14.16 -15.40 25.03
C LYS A 359 -13.61 -14.19 24.28
N PRO A 360 -13.50 -13.02 24.93
CA PRO A 360 -12.89 -11.86 24.29
C PRO A 360 -11.40 -12.12 24.06
N LEU A 361 -10.92 -11.83 22.85
CA LEU A 361 -9.52 -11.98 22.44
C LEU A 361 -8.86 -10.59 22.34
N LYS A 362 -7.84 -10.36 23.14
CA LYS A 362 -7.03 -9.14 23.03
C LYS A 362 -6.09 -9.27 21.85
N THR A 363 -6.24 -8.39 20.86
CA THR A 363 -5.47 -8.47 19.61
C THR A 363 -4.75 -7.16 19.33
N VAL A 364 -3.49 -7.25 18.91
CA VAL A 364 -2.65 -6.10 18.54
C VAL A 364 -2.03 -6.32 17.17
N ILE A 365 -2.06 -5.28 16.32
CA ILE A 365 -1.30 -5.25 15.07
C ILE A 365 0.01 -4.52 15.31
N LEU A 366 1.14 -5.18 15.06
CA LEU A 366 2.46 -4.56 15.07
C LEU A 366 2.89 -4.16 13.65
N LYS A 367 3.31 -2.92 13.51
CA LYS A 367 3.84 -2.34 12.26
C LYS A 367 5.18 -1.65 12.53
N GLY A 368 5.95 -1.39 11.47
CA GLY A 368 7.20 -0.66 11.56
C GLY A 368 7.02 0.73 12.17
N GLN A 369 7.99 1.18 12.97
CA GLN A 369 7.91 2.45 13.69
C GLN A 369 7.71 3.70 12.79
N ASN A 370 8.16 3.65 11.55
CA ASN A 370 7.99 4.73 10.56
C ASN A 370 6.53 4.91 10.11
N HIS A 371 5.65 3.96 10.41
CA HIS A 371 4.22 4.09 10.16
C HIS A 371 3.50 4.92 11.22
N PHE A 372 4.15 5.21 12.34
CA PHE A 372 3.54 5.95 13.45
C PHE A 372 4.00 7.39 13.49
N ILE A 373 3.06 8.29 13.80
CA ILE A 373 3.36 9.69 14.02
C ILE A 373 4.15 9.88 15.32
N GLN A 374 5.09 10.83 15.32
CA GLN A 374 5.80 11.27 16.50
C GLN A 374 5.43 12.72 16.81
N LEU A 375 4.69 12.96 17.89
CA LEU A 375 4.14 14.28 18.24
C LEU A 375 5.21 15.34 18.44
N THR A 376 6.34 14.98 19.01
CA THR A 376 7.49 15.88 19.17
C THR A 376 8.04 16.38 17.84
N LYS A 377 8.16 15.49 16.85
CA LYS A 377 8.62 15.89 15.52
C LYS A 377 7.58 16.75 14.83
N LEU A 378 6.30 16.36 14.91
CA LEU A 378 5.22 17.16 14.35
C LEU A 378 5.24 18.57 14.94
N GLN A 379 5.38 18.71 16.27
CA GLN A 379 5.46 20.03 16.90
C GLN A 379 6.62 20.86 16.36
N LYS A 380 7.81 20.27 16.25
CA LYS A 380 8.99 20.96 15.70
C LYS A 380 8.76 21.42 14.25
N TYR A 381 8.19 20.53 13.43
CA TYR A 381 7.91 20.84 12.03
C TYR A 381 6.87 21.97 11.89
N ILE A 382 5.79 21.92 12.66
CA ILE A 382 4.79 23.00 12.71
C ILE A 382 5.39 24.33 13.16
N GLN A 383 6.30 24.32 14.13
CA GLN A 383 7.00 25.53 14.55
C GLN A 383 7.88 26.09 13.42
N GLN A 384 8.56 25.25 12.64
CA GLN A 384 9.33 25.66 11.48
C GLN A 384 8.45 26.30 10.40
N LEU A 385 7.29 25.67 10.08
CA LEU A 385 6.33 26.24 9.13
C LEU A 385 5.80 27.62 9.57
N LYS A 386 5.58 27.82 10.87
CA LYS A 386 5.15 29.11 11.42
C LYS A 386 6.24 30.17 11.43
N GLN A 387 7.51 29.77 11.63
CA GLN A 387 8.66 30.69 11.69
C GLN A 387 9.14 31.12 10.29
N HIS A 388 8.91 30.29 9.29
CA HIS A 388 9.35 30.51 7.91
C HIS A 388 8.19 30.35 6.90
N PRO A 389 7.15 31.17 7.01
CA PRO A 389 5.97 31.06 6.15
C PRO A 389 6.29 31.27 4.67
N GLU A 390 7.35 32.03 4.36
CA GLU A 390 7.83 32.27 3.00
C GLU A 390 8.37 31.01 2.30
N SER A 391 8.83 30.03 3.06
CA SER A 391 9.35 28.76 2.54
C SER A 391 8.35 27.60 2.68
N ALA A 392 7.21 27.83 3.33
CA ALA A 392 6.19 26.83 3.56
C ALA A 392 5.46 26.47 2.26
N LEU A 393 5.52 25.19 1.87
CA LEU A 393 4.74 24.71 0.75
C LEU A 393 3.26 24.61 1.15
N LYS A 394 2.35 25.17 0.37
CA LYS A 394 0.90 25.07 0.61
C LYS A 394 0.47 23.62 0.90
N ARG A 395 0.99 22.65 0.13
CA ARG A 395 0.71 21.24 0.34
C ARG A 395 1.06 20.76 1.75
N ASP A 396 2.23 21.12 2.27
CA ASP A 396 2.70 20.69 3.58
C ASP A 396 1.87 21.33 4.70
N VAL A 397 1.40 22.56 4.49
CA VAL A 397 0.47 23.23 5.40
C VAL A 397 -0.86 22.50 5.46
N LEU A 398 -1.45 22.18 4.29
CA LEU A 398 -2.74 21.46 4.24
C LEU A 398 -2.63 20.05 4.85
N ILE A 399 -1.51 19.34 4.64
CA ILE A 399 -1.24 18.06 5.32
C ILE A 399 -1.18 18.27 6.83
N SER A 400 -0.54 19.34 7.31
CA SER A 400 -0.47 19.66 8.75
C SER A 400 -1.84 19.90 9.37
N VAL A 401 -2.71 20.62 8.64
CA VAL A 401 -4.12 20.85 9.05
C VAL A 401 -4.87 19.52 9.11
N ALA A 402 -4.72 18.68 8.10
CA ALA A 402 -5.32 17.34 8.07
C ALA A 402 -4.84 16.47 9.26
N LEU A 403 -3.56 16.53 9.62
CA LEU A 403 -3.02 15.82 10.77
C LEU A 403 -3.59 16.30 12.12
N PHE A 404 -3.84 17.59 12.28
CA PHE A 404 -4.48 18.09 13.50
C PHE A 404 -5.90 17.52 13.66
N VAL A 405 -6.67 17.48 12.57
CA VAL A 405 -8.01 16.89 12.57
C VAL A 405 -7.94 15.38 12.85
N TRP A 406 -7.01 14.68 12.19
CA TRP A 406 -6.82 13.24 12.38
C TRP A 406 -6.37 12.86 13.80
N LEU A 407 -5.49 13.64 14.42
CA LEU A 407 -5.06 13.38 15.80
C LEU A 407 -6.21 13.43 16.83
N HIS A 408 -7.24 14.21 16.55
CA HIS A 408 -8.47 14.22 17.34
C HIS A 408 -9.32 12.95 17.14
N GLU A 409 -9.09 12.19 16.06
CA GLU A 409 -9.90 11.04 15.66
C GLU A 409 -9.17 9.69 15.81
N THR A 410 -7.85 9.66 15.61
CA THR A 410 -7.07 8.42 15.64
C THR A 410 -6.91 7.85 17.04
N GLU A 411 -7.01 6.53 17.15
CA GLU A 411 -6.68 5.77 18.36
C GLU A 411 -5.29 5.16 18.28
N THR A 412 -4.81 4.88 17.08
CA THR A 412 -3.60 4.10 16.83
C THR A 412 -2.37 4.97 16.53
N GLY A 413 -2.56 6.17 15.97
CA GLY A 413 -1.48 7.00 15.46
C GLY A 413 -0.77 6.44 14.21
N ASP A 414 -1.39 5.48 13.52
CA ASP A 414 -0.87 4.85 12.30
C ASP A 414 -1.18 5.72 11.07
N LEU A 415 -0.14 6.25 10.46
CA LEU A 415 -0.23 7.11 9.26
C LEU A 415 -0.89 6.42 8.05
N HIS A 416 -1.04 5.10 8.06
CA HIS A 416 -1.79 4.37 7.03
C HIS A 416 -3.31 4.55 7.12
N GLU A 417 -3.84 5.08 8.23
CA GLU A 417 -5.23 5.48 8.32
C GLU A 417 -5.57 6.66 7.39
N LEU A 418 -4.55 7.44 7.04
CA LEU A 418 -4.71 8.62 6.20
C LEU A 418 -4.88 8.26 4.73
N ASN A 419 -5.66 9.07 4.02
CA ASN A 419 -5.81 8.93 2.58
C ASN A 419 -4.45 8.91 1.86
N PRO A 420 -4.21 7.97 0.93
CA PRO A 420 -2.96 7.92 0.16
C PRO A 420 -2.63 9.21 -0.60
N GLY A 421 -3.62 10.04 -0.94
CA GLY A 421 -3.42 11.35 -1.57
C GLY A 421 -2.73 12.38 -0.67
N LEU A 422 -2.74 12.16 0.64
CA LEU A 422 -1.98 12.94 1.62
C LEU A 422 -0.56 12.38 1.82
N ASN A 423 -0.25 11.22 1.25
CA ASN A 423 1.04 10.56 1.40
C ASN A 423 2.13 11.35 0.67
N ASN A 424 3.00 11.97 1.43
CA ASN A 424 4.18 12.68 0.97
C ASN A 424 5.40 12.18 1.76
N GLU A 425 6.25 11.42 1.11
CA GLU A 425 7.39 10.77 1.75
C GLU A 425 8.34 11.79 2.41
N LEU A 426 8.59 12.93 1.75
CA LEU A 426 9.41 14.02 2.31
C LEU A 426 8.76 14.65 3.54
N TYR A 427 7.44 14.80 3.56
CA TYR A 427 6.73 15.30 4.72
C TYR A 427 6.77 14.27 5.87
N TRP A 428 6.53 12.97 5.56
CA TRP A 428 6.52 11.92 6.57
C TRP A 428 7.85 11.77 7.31
N GLN A 429 8.97 11.94 6.63
CA GLN A 429 10.30 11.93 7.25
C GLN A 429 10.44 12.98 8.36
N ASN A 430 9.70 14.08 8.29
CA ASN A 430 9.71 15.14 9.29
C ASN A 430 8.80 14.87 10.50
N VAL A 431 7.82 13.97 10.37
CA VAL A 431 6.80 13.77 11.42
C VAL A 431 6.70 12.33 11.91
N ASN A 432 7.19 11.33 11.16
CA ASN A 432 7.15 9.95 11.57
C ASN A 432 8.25 9.62 12.58
N ARG A 433 8.08 8.52 13.29
CA ARG A 433 9.09 7.99 14.17
C ARG A 433 10.23 7.36 13.37
N GLN A 434 11.45 7.86 13.50
CA GLN A 434 12.66 7.24 12.95
C GLN A 434 13.45 6.55 14.06
N SER A 435 14.14 5.45 13.70
CA SER A 435 14.98 4.70 14.63
C SER A 435 16.12 5.53 15.19
N LYS A 436 16.31 5.46 16.51
CA LYS A 436 17.51 5.82 17.27
C LYS A 436 17.98 7.30 17.20
N GLY A 437 17.59 8.09 18.18
CA GLY A 437 18.26 9.36 18.43
C GLY A 437 17.66 10.38 19.40
N SER A 438 16.44 10.26 19.86
CA SER A 438 15.91 11.21 20.85
C SER A 438 15.13 10.49 21.95
N ARG A 439 15.88 9.89 22.86
CA ARG A 439 15.26 9.04 23.88
C ARG A 439 14.89 9.73 25.21
N ASN A 440 15.36 10.93 25.52
CA ASN A 440 15.33 11.30 26.94
C ASN A 440 14.60 12.57 27.41
N ASP A 441 14.36 13.61 26.62
CA ASP A 441 13.83 14.84 27.20
C ASP A 441 12.38 15.20 26.77
N GLU A 442 11.82 14.56 25.74
CA GLU A 442 10.54 14.95 25.16
C GLU A 442 9.44 13.88 25.31
N ILE A 443 9.81 12.66 25.70
CA ILE A 443 8.91 11.52 25.85
C ILE A 443 7.93 11.69 27.02
N GLN A 444 8.33 12.43 28.06
CA GLN A 444 7.52 12.57 29.28
C GLN A 444 6.19 13.29 29.06
N ARG A 445 6.16 14.31 28.19
CA ARG A 445 4.94 15.13 27.99
C ARG A 445 3.84 14.38 27.25
N TRP A 446 4.20 13.51 26.29
CA TRP A 446 3.27 12.69 25.51
C TRP A 446 3.52 11.20 25.69
N ALA A 447 3.98 10.78 26.86
CA ALA A 447 4.28 9.38 27.15
C ALA A 447 3.08 8.47 26.87
N ASP A 448 1.89 8.92 27.21
CA ASP A 448 0.63 8.21 26.95
C ASP A 448 0.22 8.16 25.47
N TYR A 449 0.79 9.00 24.63
CA TYR A 449 0.60 9.11 23.17
C TYR A 449 1.86 8.78 22.38
N ALA A 450 2.78 8.05 22.98
CA ALA A 450 3.87 7.38 22.26
C ALA A 450 3.32 6.14 21.54
N PHE A 451 2.60 6.36 20.45
CA PHE A 451 1.77 5.36 19.78
C PHE A 451 2.50 4.05 19.49
N TYR A 452 3.70 4.09 18.93
CA TYR A 452 4.48 2.87 18.64
C TYR A 452 4.84 2.10 19.92
N GLU A 453 5.37 2.78 20.94
CA GLU A 453 5.75 2.16 22.22
C GLU A 453 4.55 1.54 22.93
N ARG A 454 3.42 2.18 22.79
CA ARG A 454 2.16 1.70 23.32
C ARG A 454 1.75 0.39 22.64
N HIS A 455 1.77 0.31 21.30
CA HIS A 455 1.49 -0.93 20.57
C HIS A 455 2.43 -2.07 20.98
N VAL A 456 3.72 -1.78 21.10
CA VAL A 456 4.70 -2.77 21.57
C VAL A 456 4.43 -3.23 23.01
N THR A 457 4.04 -2.31 23.88
CA THR A 457 3.72 -2.65 25.29
C THR A 457 2.44 -3.49 25.37
N GLU A 458 1.43 -3.13 24.60
CA GLU A 458 0.17 -3.87 24.53
C GLU A 458 0.35 -5.26 23.92
N ALA A 459 1.24 -5.40 22.93
CA ALA A 459 1.56 -6.69 22.33
C ALA A 459 2.08 -7.72 23.34
N LYS A 460 2.78 -7.30 24.41
CA LYS A 460 3.28 -8.22 25.45
C LYS A 460 2.19 -8.92 26.25
N SER A 461 0.98 -8.35 26.30
CA SER A 461 -0.17 -8.90 27.03
C SER A 461 -1.34 -9.27 26.14
N ALA A 462 -1.14 -9.29 24.83
CA ALA A 462 -2.15 -9.68 23.86
C ALA A 462 -2.27 -11.19 23.74
N ASP A 463 -3.48 -11.70 23.48
CA ASP A 463 -3.72 -13.11 23.12
C ASP A 463 -3.22 -13.38 21.69
N ILE A 464 -3.41 -12.39 20.78
CA ILE A 464 -3.00 -12.48 19.39
C ILE A 464 -2.19 -11.23 19.00
N VAL A 465 -1.02 -11.46 18.41
CA VAL A 465 -0.20 -10.41 17.79
C VAL A 465 -0.17 -10.66 16.28
N ILE A 466 -0.66 -9.69 15.51
CA ILE A 466 -0.65 -9.76 14.05
C ILE A 466 0.44 -8.83 13.52
N LEU A 467 1.29 -9.34 12.64
CA LEU A 467 2.36 -8.59 12.00
C LEU A 467 2.53 -9.04 10.54
N ASN A 468 3.27 -8.30 9.73
CA ASN A 468 3.60 -8.75 8.39
C ASN A 468 4.98 -9.43 8.35
N HIS A 469 5.23 -10.20 7.26
CA HIS A 469 6.50 -10.90 7.06
C HIS A 469 7.70 -9.96 7.15
N ALA A 470 7.58 -8.75 6.61
CA ALA A 470 8.66 -7.76 6.64
C ALA A 470 9.00 -7.35 8.08
N TYR A 471 7.98 -7.11 8.91
CA TYR A 471 8.19 -6.81 10.33
C TYR A 471 8.77 -8.02 11.07
N PHE A 472 8.24 -9.22 10.82
CA PHE A 472 8.72 -10.46 11.43
C PHE A 472 10.21 -10.70 11.15
N VAL A 473 10.60 -10.67 9.89
CA VAL A 473 11.99 -10.89 9.47
C VAL A 473 12.95 -9.83 10.00
N TYR A 474 12.52 -8.56 10.04
CA TYR A 474 13.39 -7.48 10.49
C TYR A 474 13.51 -7.39 12.02
N HIS A 475 12.44 -7.70 12.75
CA HIS A 475 12.33 -7.50 14.19
C HIS A 475 12.25 -8.79 15.02
N TYR A 476 12.52 -9.99 14.44
CA TYR A 476 12.42 -11.25 15.19
C TYR A 476 13.24 -11.24 16.48
N GLN A 477 14.45 -10.65 16.45
CA GLN A 477 15.28 -10.54 17.64
C GLN A 477 14.67 -9.59 18.68
N ASP A 478 14.16 -8.43 18.25
CA ASP A 478 13.45 -7.49 19.13
C ASP A 478 12.22 -8.15 19.77
N LEU A 479 11.49 -8.99 19.02
CA LEU A 479 10.32 -9.74 19.52
C LEU A 479 10.72 -10.78 20.58
N ILE A 480 11.87 -11.43 20.42
CA ILE A 480 12.45 -12.33 21.43
C ILE A 480 12.86 -11.55 22.67
N ASP A 481 13.63 -10.46 22.50
CA ASP A 481 14.14 -9.63 23.59
C ASP A 481 13.00 -8.96 24.40
N GLN A 482 11.85 -8.72 23.75
CA GLN A 482 10.66 -8.15 24.38
C GLN A 482 9.71 -9.21 24.98
N ALA A 483 10.09 -10.48 24.95
CA ALA A 483 9.30 -11.60 25.43
C ALA A 483 7.92 -11.73 24.74
N ILE A 484 7.84 -11.42 23.45
CA ILE A 484 6.69 -11.69 22.58
C ILE A 484 6.86 -13.08 21.94
N LEU A 485 8.09 -13.44 21.50
CA LEU A 485 8.44 -14.78 21.02
C LEU A 485 9.14 -15.55 22.13
N THR A 486 8.37 -16.12 23.04
CA THR A 486 8.83 -17.04 24.11
C THR A 486 8.77 -18.49 23.65
N GLU A 487 9.31 -19.42 24.44
CA GLU A 487 9.20 -20.88 24.17
C GLU A 487 7.74 -21.37 24.12
N GLU A 488 6.85 -20.70 24.86
CA GLU A 488 5.42 -21.03 24.95
C GLU A 488 4.60 -20.36 23.84
N ALA A 489 5.13 -19.33 23.19
CA ALA A 489 4.45 -18.67 22.09
C ALA A 489 4.22 -19.62 20.90
N LYS A 490 3.21 -19.34 20.10
CA LYS A 490 2.87 -20.10 18.91
C LYS A 490 2.94 -19.19 17.70
N VAL A 491 3.76 -19.52 16.72
CA VAL A 491 3.94 -18.72 15.53
C VAL A 491 3.21 -19.36 14.36
N ILE A 492 2.45 -18.56 13.64
CA ILE A 492 1.78 -18.94 12.41
C ILE A 492 2.27 -18.01 11.30
N ILE A 493 2.87 -18.59 10.27
CA ILE A 493 3.31 -17.86 9.06
C ILE A 493 2.32 -18.15 7.94
N ASP A 494 1.39 -17.24 7.71
CA ASP A 494 0.38 -17.38 6.66
C ASP A 494 0.96 -16.94 5.31
N GLU A 495 0.61 -17.63 4.22
CA GLU A 495 1.20 -17.47 2.88
C GLU A 495 2.74 -17.51 2.92
N CYS A 496 3.27 -18.51 3.63
CA CYS A 496 4.70 -18.65 3.94
C CYS A 496 5.60 -18.72 2.69
N HIS A 497 5.08 -19.09 1.53
CA HIS A 497 5.81 -19.07 0.25
C HIS A 497 6.33 -17.67 -0.12
N GLN A 498 5.73 -16.59 0.46
CA GLN A 498 6.18 -15.21 0.29
C GLN A 498 7.34 -14.80 1.22
N LEU A 499 7.63 -15.61 2.22
CA LEU A 499 8.68 -15.29 3.19
C LEU A 499 10.09 -15.24 2.56
N PRO A 500 10.49 -16.19 1.67
CA PRO A 500 11.76 -16.11 0.94
C PRO A 500 11.91 -14.82 0.13
N VAL A 501 10.84 -14.40 -0.56
CA VAL A 501 10.80 -13.16 -1.33
C VAL A 501 10.96 -11.95 -0.42
N THR A 502 10.30 -11.95 0.73
CA THR A 502 10.39 -10.87 1.72
C THR A 502 11.81 -10.73 2.27
N VAL A 503 12.47 -11.84 2.62
CA VAL A 503 13.86 -11.83 3.08
C VAL A 503 14.77 -11.29 1.99
N HIS A 504 14.60 -11.76 0.75
CA HIS A 504 15.38 -11.27 -0.38
C HIS A 504 15.26 -9.75 -0.53
N GLN A 505 14.03 -9.21 -0.52
CA GLN A 505 13.77 -7.77 -0.63
C GLN A 505 14.40 -6.96 0.51
N GLN A 506 14.34 -7.47 1.74
CA GLN A 506 14.90 -6.77 2.90
C GLN A 506 16.43 -6.77 2.96
N GLN A 507 17.07 -7.74 2.31
CA GLN A 507 18.52 -7.82 2.23
C GLN A 507 19.10 -7.00 1.08
N ILE A 508 18.26 -6.36 0.25
CA ILE A 508 18.73 -5.45 -0.79
C ILE A 508 19.40 -4.24 -0.14
N LYS A 509 20.63 -3.99 -0.55
CA LYS A 509 21.39 -2.81 -0.18
C LYS A 509 21.69 -2.00 -1.42
N THR A 510 21.28 -0.74 -1.40
CA THR A 510 21.31 0.13 -2.57
C THR A 510 22.40 1.20 -2.44
N PHE A 511 23.13 1.39 -3.51
CA PHE A 511 24.02 2.53 -3.74
C PHE A 511 23.41 3.36 -4.86
N GLN A 512 23.14 4.63 -4.60
CA GLN A 512 22.66 5.58 -5.62
C GLN A 512 23.68 6.71 -5.78
N SER A 513 24.21 6.90 -7.00
CA SER A 513 25.19 7.95 -7.27
C SER A 513 24.72 9.34 -6.85
N LYS A 514 23.43 9.64 -7.06
CA LYS A 514 22.81 10.89 -6.65
C LYS A 514 22.81 11.11 -5.14
N GLU A 515 22.46 10.10 -4.35
CA GLU A 515 22.49 10.19 -2.88
C GLU A 515 23.91 10.35 -2.35
N VAL A 516 24.86 9.68 -2.97
CA VAL A 516 26.29 9.81 -2.64
C VAL A 516 26.77 11.24 -2.92
N GLU A 517 26.42 11.80 -4.08
CA GLU A 517 26.75 13.17 -4.48
C GLU A 517 26.12 14.20 -3.52
N GLU A 518 24.84 14.07 -3.22
CA GLU A 518 24.12 14.94 -2.28
C GLU A 518 24.73 14.89 -0.87
N THR A 519 25.08 13.68 -0.40
CA THR A 519 25.72 13.48 0.90
C THR A 519 27.13 14.07 0.92
N LEU A 520 27.89 13.87 -0.13
CA LEU A 520 29.25 14.41 -0.27
C LEU A 520 29.22 15.95 -0.27
N THR A 521 28.29 16.57 -1.02
CA THR A 521 28.06 18.02 -1.02
C THR A 521 27.68 18.53 0.39
N ALA A 522 26.86 17.80 1.13
CA ALA A 522 26.46 18.18 2.48
C ALA A 522 27.63 18.01 3.49
N MET A 523 28.47 16.99 3.30
CA MET A 523 29.72 16.83 4.06
C MET A 523 30.68 17.97 3.79
N GLU A 524 30.90 18.36 2.54
CA GLU A 524 31.71 19.49 2.13
C GLU A 524 31.29 20.81 2.79
N ARG A 525 29.99 21.13 2.78
CA ARG A 525 29.45 22.29 3.52
C ARG A 525 29.72 22.21 5.04
N THR A 526 29.69 21.01 5.61
CA THR A 526 29.98 20.80 7.03
C THR A 526 31.47 21.00 7.28
N VAL A 527 32.34 20.52 6.40
CA VAL A 527 33.82 20.75 6.44
C VAL A 527 34.11 22.25 6.42
N HIS A 528 33.59 22.98 5.40
CA HIS A 528 33.81 24.42 5.28
C HIS A 528 33.33 25.18 6.51
N ARG A 529 32.12 24.87 7.04
CA ARG A 529 31.60 25.50 8.27
C ARG A 529 32.48 25.26 9.49
N LEU A 530 33.04 24.07 9.64
CA LEU A 530 33.96 23.78 10.75
C LEU A 530 35.32 24.44 10.54
N MET A 531 35.83 24.47 9.30
CA MET A 531 37.05 25.19 8.94
C MET A 531 36.95 26.67 9.26
N ASP A 532 35.88 27.35 8.84
CA ASP A 532 35.66 28.77 9.16
C ASP A 532 35.68 29.02 10.67
N LYS A 533 35.07 28.12 11.48
CA LYS A 533 35.10 28.25 12.93
C LYS A 533 36.50 28.04 13.53
N VAL A 534 37.31 27.13 12.98
CA VAL A 534 38.67 26.88 13.38
C VAL A 534 39.56 28.06 13.07
N VAL A 535 39.47 28.61 11.83
CA VAL A 535 40.28 29.75 11.37
C VAL A 535 39.88 31.01 12.11
N THR A 536 38.58 31.36 12.19
CA THR A 536 38.10 32.59 12.82
C THR A 536 38.49 32.68 14.32
N ASN A 537 38.54 31.54 15.01
CA ASN A 537 38.86 31.48 16.45
C ASN A 537 40.29 31.07 16.75
N ASN A 538 41.16 31.01 15.75
CA ASN A 538 42.59 30.70 15.85
C ASN A 538 42.87 29.42 16.69
N VAL A 539 42.12 28.35 16.45
CA VAL A 539 42.19 27.09 17.19
C VAL A 539 43.45 26.31 16.87
N LYS A 540 44.13 25.81 17.91
CA LYS A 540 45.49 25.22 17.82
C LYS A 540 45.62 23.95 16.98
N ILE A 541 46.82 23.69 16.53
CA ILE A 541 47.44 22.82 15.51
C ILE A 541 46.80 21.41 15.34
N GLN A 542 46.37 20.70 16.37
CA GLN A 542 45.81 19.33 16.20
C GLN A 542 44.50 19.25 15.42
N ALA A 543 43.71 20.31 15.46
CA ALA A 543 42.49 20.37 14.69
C ALA A 543 42.75 20.70 13.22
N VAL A 544 43.78 21.46 12.93
CA VAL A 544 44.21 21.86 11.59
C VAL A 544 44.72 20.65 10.79
N ASP A 545 45.57 19.80 11.40
CA ASP A 545 46.04 18.58 10.73
C ASP A 545 44.89 17.61 10.38
N LYS A 546 43.93 17.47 11.28
CA LYS A 546 42.76 16.64 11.03
C LYS A 546 41.88 17.19 9.90
N LEU A 547 41.72 18.51 9.83
CA LEU A 547 40.98 19.17 8.75
C LEU A 547 41.66 18.99 7.39
N TYR A 548 43.03 19.11 7.34
CA TYR A 548 43.78 18.84 6.13
C TYR A 548 43.51 17.41 5.61
N HIS A 549 43.56 16.42 6.48
CA HIS A 549 43.24 15.04 6.12
C HIS A 549 41.80 14.86 5.64
N VAL A 550 40.86 15.59 6.24
CA VAL A 550 39.45 15.58 5.82
C VAL A 550 39.30 16.17 4.43
N GLU A 551 39.93 17.31 4.16
CA GLU A 551 39.91 17.98 2.85
C GLU A 551 40.54 17.12 1.75
N LYS A 552 41.64 16.45 2.04
CA LYS A 552 42.27 15.49 1.12
C LYS A 552 41.32 14.33 0.79
N ASN A 553 40.68 13.75 1.81
CA ASN A 553 39.68 12.67 1.60
C ASN A 553 38.46 13.17 0.84
N LEU A 554 38.05 14.43 1.03
CA LEU A 554 36.93 15.03 0.28
C LEU A 554 37.25 15.12 -1.21
N GLN A 555 38.47 15.60 -1.58
CA GLN A 555 38.95 15.65 -2.96
C GLN A 555 39.06 14.24 -3.56
N GLU A 556 39.56 13.28 -2.79
CA GLU A 556 39.66 11.88 -3.21
C GLU A 556 38.29 11.26 -3.45
N ALA A 557 37.30 11.58 -2.61
CA ALA A 557 35.92 11.09 -2.76
C ALA A 557 35.25 11.63 -4.03
N TRP A 558 35.36 12.94 -4.29
CA TRP A 558 34.86 13.56 -5.52
C TRP A 558 35.53 12.98 -6.75
N GLY A 559 36.88 12.94 -6.81
CA GLY A 559 37.61 12.42 -7.97
C GLY A 559 37.32 10.94 -8.29
N ASN A 560 37.01 10.12 -7.29
CA ASN A 560 36.62 8.72 -7.52
C ASN A 560 35.16 8.58 -7.90
N LEU A 561 34.27 9.43 -7.37
CA LEU A 561 32.83 9.44 -7.76
C LEU A 561 32.68 9.87 -9.22
N ASP A 562 33.38 10.96 -9.63
CA ASP A 562 33.36 11.42 -11.01
C ASP A 562 33.87 10.33 -11.96
N ARG A 563 35.01 9.71 -11.61
CA ARG A 563 35.59 8.61 -12.39
C ARG A 563 34.64 7.43 -12.53
N PHE A 564 33.92 7.10 -11.46
CA PHE A 564 32.88 6.06 -11.49
C PHE A 564 31.74 6.41 -12.45
N ILE A 565 31.21 7.63 -12.38
CA ILE A 565 30.12 8.11 -13.26
C ILE A 565 30.60 8.14 -14.72
N ASP A 566 31.80 8.63 -15.00
CA ASP A 566 32.39 8.68 -16.34
C ASP A 566 32.56 7.27 -16.93
N GLN A 567 33.09 6.33 -16.17
CA GLN A 567 33.25 4.93 -16.63
C GLN A 567 31.92 4.28 -17.04
N ILE A 568 30.85 4.58 -16.29
CA ILE A 568 29.50 4.09 -16.63
C ILE A 568 28.94 4.85 -17.84
N SER A 569 29.08 6.18 -17.85
CA SER A 569 28.59 7.05 -18.91
C SER A 569 29.16 6.68 -20.28
N ASP A 570 30.46 6.52 -20.39
CA ASP A 570 31.16 6.19 -21.64
C ASP A 570 30.65 4.88 -22.25
N ARG A 571 30.37 3.88 -21.38
CA ARG A 571 29.91 2.60 -21.88
C ARG A 571 28.46 2.61 -22.37
N PHE A 572 27.60 3.42 -21.77
CA PHE A 572 26.18 3.45 -22.07
C PHE A 572 25.80 4.50 -23.11
N GLN A 573 26.56 5.59 -23.24
CA GLN A 573 26.34 6.58 -24.31
C GLN A 573 26.67 6.02 -25.69
N THR A 574 27.70 5.20 -25.81
CA THR A 574 28.07 4.55 -27.07
C THR A 574 27.03 3.54 -27.58
N LYS A 575 26.24 2.93 -26.69
CA LYS A 575 25.12 2.03 -27.07
C LYS A 575 23.79 2.76 -27.29
N SER A 576 23.62 3.96 -26.74
CA SER A 576 22.37 4.74 -26.77
C SER A 576 22.06 5.41 -28.11
N TYR A 577 23.00 5.52 -29.03
CA TYR A 577 22.79 6.15 -30.34
C TYR A 577 21.74 5.44 -31.21
N TYR A 578 21.39 4.18 -30.89
CA TYR A 578 20.45 3.36 -31.64
C TYR A 578 19.09 3.09 -30.98
N GLN A 579 18.81 3.60 -29.75
CA GLN A 579 17.52 3.34 -29.08
C GLN A 579 16.94 4.59 -28.40
N ARG A 580 16.13 5.33 -29.15
CA ARG A 580 15.57 6.65 -28.75
C ARG A 580 14.39 6.64 -27.76
N HIS A 581 13.98 5.52 -27.12
CA HIS A 581 12.68 5.48 -26.44
C HIS A 581 12.57 4.86 -25.04
N THR A 582 13.63 4.61 -24.29
CA THR A 582 13.48 4.19 -22.88
C THR A 582 14.46 4.89 -21.96
N ALA A 583 13.93 5.63 -21.00
CA ALA A 583 14.70 6.46 -20.07
C ALA A 583 15.41 5.66 -18.93
N GLN A 584 15.07 4.40 -18.74
CA GLN A 584 15.64 3.57 -17.66
C GLN A 584 15.94 2.15 -18.17
N LYS A 585 17.16 1.66 -17.90
CA LYS A 585 17.58 0.29 -18.22
C LYS A 585 18.24 -0.37 -17.02
N SER A 586 17.87 -1.61 -16.76
CA SER A 586 18.47 -2.48 -15.76
C SER A 586 19.36 -3.54 -16.41
N TYR A 587 20.50 -3.82 -15.79
CA TYR A 587 21.48 -4.76 -16.29
C TYR A 587 22.00 -5.65 -15.17
N TYR A 588 22.04 -6.96 -15.42
CA TYR A 588 22.77 -7.90 -14.58
C TYR A 588 24.25 -7.88 -14.95
N ILE A 589 25.14 -7.66 -13.95
CA ILE A 589 26.54 -7.38 -14.19
C ILE A 589 27.43 -8.62 -14.07
N ALA A 590 26.94 -9.77 -13.63
CA ALA A 590 27.77 -10.91 -13.24
C ALA A 590 28.78 -11.38 -14.31
N ASN A 591 28.49 -11.18 -15.60
CA ASN A 591 29.29 -11.72 -16.72
C ASN A 591 30.13 -10.68 -17.46
N ASP A 592 30.12 -9.39 -17.08
CA ASP A 592 30.96 -8.39 -17.71
C ASP A 592 32.15 -8.06 -16.82
N TYR A 593 33.18 -8.91 -16.88
CA TYR A 593 34.39 -8.83 -16.05
C TYR A 593 35.04 -7.43 -16.07
N TYR A 594 35.03 -6.74 -17.19
CA TYR A 594 35.57 -5.40 -17.32
C TYR A 594 34.75 -4.30 -16.65
N LEU A 595 33.44 -4.43 -16.67
CA LEU A 595 32.56 -3.51 -15.94
C LEU A 595 32.64 -3.76 -14.43
N VAL A 596 32.66 -5.03 -14.03
CA VAL A 596 32.61 -5.41 -12.61
C VAL A 596 33.82 -4.98 -11.81
N ALA A 597 35.03 -5.08 -12.38
CA ALA A 597 36.27 -4.78 -11.64
C ALA A 597 36.49 -3.27 -11.46
N ASN A 598 36.37 -2.49 -12.54
CA ASN A 598 36.79 -1.08 -12.54
C ASN A 598 35.78 -0.14 -11.86
N TRP A 599 34.49 -0.26 -12.14
CA TRP A 599 33.48 0.61 -11.52
C TRP A 599 33.36 0.39 -10.01
N ARG A 600 33.43 -0.89 -9.58
CA ARG A 600 33.33 -1.25 -8.16
C ARG A 600 34.51 -0.64 -7.39
N GLU A 601 35.71 -0.67 -7.93
CA GLU A 601 36.89 -0.09 -7.31
C GLU A 601 36.75 1.43 -7.14
N SER A 602 36.30 2.16 -8.16
CA SER A 602 36.13 3.62 -8.11
C SER A 602 35.01 3.99 -7.12
N ALA A 603 33.84 3.32 -7.17
CA ALA A 603 32.76 3.54 -6.21
C ALA A 603 33.20 3.24 -4.77
N GLN A 604 33.92 2.13 -4.56
CA GLN A 604 34.40 1.72 -3.24
C GLN A 604 35.42 2.70 -2.69
N LYS A 605 36.35 3.21 -3.52
CA LYS A 605 37.33 4.24 -3.15
C LYS A 605 36.62 5.54 -2.74
N ALA A 606 35.63 5.99 -3.50
CA ALA A 606 34.85 7.18 -3.15
C ALA A 606 34.20 7.05 -1.76
N VAL A 607 33.48 5.97 -1.53
CA VAL A 607 32.79 5.73 -0.26
C VAL A 607 33.76 5.50 0.89
N THR A 608 34.90 4.86 0.64
CA THR A 608 35.99 4.68 1.64
C THR A 608 36.60 6.01 2.04
N ALA A 609 36.82 6.92 1.10
CA ALA A 609 37.31 8.27 1.40
C ALA A 609 36.29 9.05 2.26
N MET A 610 34.96 8.93 1.93
CA MET A 610 33.90 9.51 2.77
C MET A 610 33.92 8.97 4.19
N SER A 611 34.06 7.65 4.37
CA SER A 611 34.11 7.02 5.70
C SER A 611 35.23 7.53 6.58
N LYS A 612 36.40 7.80 5.98
CA LYS A 612 37.59 8.35 6.69
C LYS A 612 37.36 9.78 7.20
N MET A 613 36.39 10.52 6.67
CA MET A 613 36.07 11.89 7.10
C MET A 613 35.18 11.94 8.34
N VAL A 614 34.33 10.97 8.57
CA VAL A 614 33.27 11.02 9.59
C VAL A 614 33.84 11.13 11.01
N SER A 615 34.78 10.24 11.37
CA SER A 615 35.36 10.24 12.72
C SER A 615 36.17 11.50 13.05
N PRO A 616 37.07 11.99 12.15
CA PRO A 616 37.75 13.27 12.35
C PRO A 616 36.78 14.45 12.52
N LEU A 617 35.71 14.54 11.71
CA LEU A 617 34.70 15.60 11.82
C LEU A 617 33.94 15.56 13.16
N LYS A 618 33.59 14.35 13.66
CA LYS A 618 33.03 14.20 15.00
C LYS A 618 33.92 14.71 16.11
N VAL A 619 35.22 14.44 16.00
CA VAL A 619 36.27 14.90 16.97
C VAL A 619 36.40 16.41 16.93
N ILE A 620 36.53 17.02 15.73
CA ILE A 620 36.65 18.47 15.55
C ILE A 620 35.41 19.19 16.13
N ALA A 621 34.21 18.71 15.78
CA ALA A 621 32.96 19.29 16.30
C ALA A 621 32.90 19.23 17.83
N ARG A 622 33.32 18.10 18.44
CA ARG A 622 33.41 17.93 19.90
C ARG A 622 34.40 18.92 20.53
N GLN A 623 35.60 19.09 19.95
CA GLN A 623 36.58 20.03 20.47
C GLN A 623 36.10 21.48 20.42
N LEU A 624 35.52 21.90 19.30
CA LEU A 624 34.91 23.24 19.17
C LEU A 624 33.74 23.48 20.16
N TYR A 625 32.98 22.44 20.48
CA TYR A 625 31.95 22.51 21.51
C TYR A 625 32.57 22.67 22.93
N GLN A 626 33.58 21.86 23.24
CA GLN A 626 34.29 21.94 24.52
C GLN A 626 34.99 23.30 24.75
N MET A 627 35.43 23.96 23.70
CA MET A 627 35.99 25.30 23.70
C MET A 627 34.92 26.43 23.76
N GLY A 628 33.64 26.10 23.76
CA GLY A 628 32.56 27.08 23.75
C GLY A 628 32.32 27.79 22.42
N ILE A 629 33.03 27.37 21.32
CA ILE A 629 32.89 27.95 19.97
C ILE A 629 31.59 27.50 19.30
N LEU A 630 31.17 26.27 19.52
CA LEU A 630 29.88 25.75 19.11
C LEU A 630 28.90 25.72 20.28
N SER A 631 27.70 26.18 20.04
CA SER A 631 26.59 25.99 21.00
C SER A 631 26.22 24.49 21.11
N LYS A 632 25.64 24.06 22.23
CA LYS A 632 25.14 22.70 22.45
C LYS A 632 24.24 22.26 21.29
N ARG A 633 23.33 23.14 20.85
CA ARG A 633 22.40 22.89 19.75
C ARG A 633 23.12 22.65 18.42
N ALA A 634 24.09 23.51 18.08
CA ALA A 634 24.86 23.37 16.83
C ALA A 634 25.71 22.08 16.83
N TYR A 635 26.34 21.75 17.97
CA TYR A 635 27.09 20.51 18.13
C TYR A 635 26.20 19.27 17.96
N GLN A 636 25.04 19.22 18.61
CA GLN A 636 24.11 18.11 18.49
C GLN A 636 23.59 17.94 17.06
N GLN A 637 23.30 19.05 16.36
CA GLN A 637 22.87 19.03 14.97
C GLN A 637 23.95 18.44 14.04
N ILE A 638 25.21 18.90 14.17
CA ILE A 638 26.33 18.38 13.39
C ILE A 638 26.54 16.89 13.69
N LEU A 639 26.52 16.50 14.95
CA LEU A 639 26.71 15.11 15.34
C LEU A 639 25.59 14.19 14.78
N GLY A 640 24.35 14.66 14.79
CA GLY A 640 23.20 13.95 14.21
C GLY A 640 23.38 13.74 12.71
N GLN A 641 23.77 14.79 11.97
CA GLN A 641 24.08 14.71 10.53
C GLN A 641 25.22 13.73 10.24
N LEU A 642 26.33 13.81 10.97
CA LEU A 642 27.47 12.91 10.78
C LEU A 642 27.12 11.44 11.09
N ASN A 643 26.21 11.18 12.03
CA ASN A 643 25.74 9.82 12.29
C ASN A 643 24.85 9.28 11.16
N GLN A 644 24.04 10.13 10.53
CA GLN A 644 23.27 9.77 9.35
C GLN A 644 24.17 9.45 8.16
N TYR A 645 25.19 10.28 7.92
CA TYR A 645 26.18 10.01 6.87
C TYR A 645 26.94 8.70 7.12
N ASP A 646 27.37 8.46 8.35
CA ASP A 646 28.05 7.23 8.74
C ASP A 646 27.19 5.99 8.41
N TYR A 647 25.92 6.02 8.77
CA TYR A 647 24.97 4.94 8.47
C TYR A 647 24.82 4.69 6.96
N ALA A 648 24.62 5.75 6.17
CA ALA A 648 24.49 5.63 4.71
C ALA A 648 25.80 5.10 4.07
N ILE A 649 26.94 5.62 4.50
CA ILE A 649 28.27 5.20 4.04
C ILE A 649 28.49 3.70 4.33
N GLN A 650 28.11 3.18 5.49
CA GLN A 650 28.23 1.75 5.79
C GLN A 650 27.41 0.88 4.83
N ILE A 651 26.18 1.30 4.50
CA ILE A 651 25.36 0.60 3.50
C ILE A 651 26.04 0.59 2.14
N TRP A 652 26.57 1.73 1.69
CA TRP A 652 27.25 1.84 0.40
C TRP A 652 28.56 1.05 0.34
N LEU A 653 29.32 1.02 1.45
CA LEU A 653 30.51 0.16 1.56
C LEU A 653 30.16 -1.32 1.41
N GLU A 654 29.06 -1.75 2.03
CA GLU A 654 28.59 -3.12 1.89
C GLU A 654 28.08 -3.40 0.47
N THR A 655 27.39 -2.47 -0.16
CA THR A 655 26.89 -2.61 -1.54
C THR A 655 28.03 -2.79 -2.54
N THR A 656 29.15 -2.11 -2.33
CA THR A 656 30.31 -2.18 -3.21
C THR A 656 31.24 -3.38 -2.97
N LYS A 657 31.04 -4.18 -1.88
CA LYS A 657 31.82 -5.41 -1.62
C LYS A 657 31.36 -6.56 -2.51
N SER A 658 32.31 -7.33 -3.04
CA SER A 658 32.00 -8.62 -3.66
C SER A 658 31.75 -9.69 -2.61
N SER A 659 30.85 -10.63 -2.88
CA SER A 659 30.57 -11.79 -2.04
C SER A 659 29.96 -12.91 -2.89
N GLU A 660 30.27 -14.15 -2.58
CA GLU A 660 29.75 -15.34 -3.28
C GLU A 660 28.22 -15.50 -3.13
N ASN A 661 27.64 -14.96 -2.06
CA ASN A 661 26.21 -15.08 -1.78
C ASN A 661 25.35 -13.97 -2.38
N TYR A 662 25.97 -12.96 -3.04
CA TYR A 662 25.28 -11.77 -3.53
C TYR A 662 25.69 -11.43 -4.96
N TYR A 663 24.74 -10.94 -5.72
CA TYR A 663 24.96 -10.34 -7.04
C TYR A 663 24.65 -8.84 -7.03
N ALA A 664 25.06 -8.16 -8.06
CA ALA A 664 24.78 -6.74 -8.27
C ALA A 664 23.88 -6.54 -9.49
N ASP A 665 22.80 -5.79 -9.27
CA ASP A 665 21.89 -5.29 -10.30
C ASP A 665 22.21 -3.80 -10.52
N LEU A 666 22.51 -3.43 -11.77
CA LEU A 666 22.84 -2.07 -12.17
C LEU A 666 21.70 -1.45 -12.95
N GLN A 667 21.22 -0.33 -12.46
CA GLN A 667 20.21 0.49 -13.15
C GLN A 667 20.85 1.81 -13.56
N VAL A 668 20.75 2.15 -14.83
CA VAL A 668 21.26 3.40 -15.39
C VAL A 668 20.13 4.24 -15.94
N ASN A 669 19.97 5.44 -15.40
CA ASN A 669 19.00 6.44 -15.85
C ASN A 669 19.78 7.53 -16.62
N LEU A 670 19.54 7.61 -17.92
CA LEU A 670 20.12 8.62 -18.80
C LEU A 670 19.19 9.83 -18.86
N GLY A 671 19.46 10.86 -18.06
CA GLY A 671 18.81 12.16 -18.17
C GLY A 671 19.43 13.02 -19.28
N LYS A 672 18.78 14.15 -19.63
CA LYS A 672 19.29 15.06 -20.68
C LYS A 672 20.72 15.60 -20.40
N HIS A 673 21.11 15.69 -19.14
CA HIS A 673 22.39 16.24 -18.72
C HIS A 673 23.09 15.47 -17.59
N ASN A 674 22.47 14.44 -17.02
CA ASN A 674 23.03 13.68 -15.90
C ASN A 674 22.77 12.19 -16.06
N VAL A 675 23.81 11.39 -15.81
CA VAL A 675 23.70 9.93 -15.67
C VAL A 675 23.52 9.61 -14.20
N GLN A 676 22.41 8.94 -13.86
CA GLN A 676 22.16 8.44 -12.51
C GLN A 676 22.35 6.93 -12.47
N VAL A 677 23.15 6.46 -11.56
CA VAL A 677 23.48 5.05 -11.40
C VAL A 677 22.95 4.55 -10.07
N THR A 678 22.17 3.48 -10.13
CA THR A 678 21.73 2.74 -8.94
C THR A 678 22.31 1.33 -9.01
N ILE A 679 22.88 0.86 -7.92
CA ILE A 679 23.40 -0.49 -7.78
C ILE A 679 22.70 -1.13 -6.59
N ASP A 680 21.98 -2.21 -6.85
CA ASP A 680 21.36 -3.04 -5.84
C ASP A 680 22.21 -4.30 -5.61
N ARG A 681 22.65 -4.49 -4.39
CA ARG A 681 23.26 -5.74 -3.94
C ARG A 681 22.17 -6.64 -3.41
N LYS A 682 21.96 -7.79 -4.07
CA LYS A 682 20.88 -8.73 -3.81
C LYS A 682 21.42 -10.14 -3.51
N LEU A 683 20.69 -10.91 -2.72
CA LEU A 683 21.00 -12.32 -2.43
C LEU A 683 20.71 -13.21 -3.64
N TYR A 684 21.54 -14.23 -3.89
CA TYR A 684 21.15 -15.32 -4.80
C TYR A 684 20.04 -16.18 -4.20
N THR A 685 20.11 -16.49 -2.90
CA THR A 685 19.11 -17.26 -2.17
C THR A 685 18.89 -16.71 -0.76
N SER A 686 17.66 -16.78 -0.27
CA SER A 686 17.30 -16.39 1.10
C SER A 686 17.43 -17.52 2.14
N GLN A 687 17.75 -18.74 1.71
CA GLN A 687 17.76 -19.97 2.52
C GLN A 687 18.54 -19.82 3.83
N SER A 688 19.81 -19.41 3.76
CA SER A 688 20.66 -19.29 4.94
C SER A 688 20.17 -18.28 5.97
N HIS A 689 19.56 -17.18 5.48
CA HIS A 689 18.98 -16.14 6.33
C HIS A 689 17.71 -16.66 7.02
N LEU A 690 16.83 -17.36 6.29
CA LEU A 690 15.64 -17.96 6.86
C LEU A 690 15.99 -19.05 7.89
N ALA A 691 16.95 -19.91 7.57
CA ALA A 691 17.44 -20.92 8.50
C ALA A 691 17.91 -20.28 9.82
N ALA A 692 18.68 -19.19 9.75
CA ALA A 692 19.16 -18.45 10.92
C ALA A 692 18.00 -17.86 11.74
N ILE A 693 17.01 -17.24 11.09
CA ILE A 693 15.82 -16.69 11.75
C ILE A 693 15.04 -17.79 12.45
N PHE A 694 14.75 -18.89 11.76
CA PHE A 694 13.98 -20.01 12.31
C PHE A 694 14.70 -20.73 13.46
N GLN A 695 16.02 -20.83 13.40
CA GLN A 695 16.81 -21.37 14.51
C GLN A 695 16.76 -20.49 15.76
N ALA A 696 16.82 -19.17 15.57
CA ALA A 696 16.82 -18.20 16.67
C ALA A 696 15.46 -18.14 17.43
N ILE A 697 14.34 -18.36 16.73
CA ILE A 697 13.01 -18.33 17.34
C ILE A 697 12.82 -19.55 18.22
N PRO A 698 12.46 -19.43 19.52
CA PRO A 698 12.45 -20.55 20.44
C PRO A 698 11.20 -21.43 20.35
N CYS A 699 10.10 -20.96 19.76
CA CYS A 699 8.78 -21.60 19.81
C CYS A 699 8.44 -22.43 18.57
N LYS A 700 7.32 -23.14 18.63
CA LYS A 700 6.76 -23.91 17.51
C LYS A 700 6.22 -22.99 16.42
N MET A 701 6.43 -23.38 15.15
CA MET A 701 6.05 -22.59 13.99
C MET A 701 5.22 -23.42 13.01
N LEU A 702 4.03 -22.92 12.69
CA LEU A 702 3.16 -23.49 11.65
C LEU A 702 3.26 -22.60 10.40
N LEU A 703 3.77 -23.17 9.32
CA LEU A 703 3.92 -22.50 8.02
C LEU A 703 2.75 -22.91 7.12
N VAL A 704 1.94 -21.95 6.72
CA VAL A 704 0.69 -22.18 5.99
C VAL A 704 0.80 -21.63 4.58
N SER A 705 0.45 -22.42 3.57
CA SER A 705 0.30 -21.97 2.19
C SER A 705 -0.56 -22.94 1.38
N ALA A 706 -1.37 -22.40 0.44
CA ALA A 706 -2.12 -23.21 -0.50
C ALA A 706 -1.23 -23.82 -1.60
N SER A 707 -0.18 -23.13 -1.97
CA SER A 707 0.64 -23.42 -3.16
C SER A 707 1.83 -24.35 -2.90
N LEU A 708 2.18 -24.62 -1.62
CA LEU A 708 3.35 -25.44 -1.29
C LEU A 708 3.17 -26.95 -1.54
N GLU A 709 1.94 -27.43 -1.75
CA GLU A 709 1.73 -28.84 -2.07
C GLU A 709 2.45 -29.27 -3.35
N ILE A 710 2.57 -28.35 -4.31
CA ILE A 710 3.27 -28.54 -5.59
C ILE A 710 4.75 -28.86 -5.37
N VAL A 711 5.34 -28.33 -4.30
CA VAL A 711 6.76 -28.43 -3.95
C VAL A 711 6.98 -29.29 -2.70
N ARG A 712 6.12 -30.28 -2.45
CA ARG A 712 6.15 -31.17 -1.27
C ARG A 712 7.42 -32.02 -1.13
N SER A 713 8.45 -31.81 -1.92
CA SER A 713 9.70 -32.53 -1.75
C SER A 713 10.51 -31.95 -0.57
N LYS A 714 11.11 -32.84 0.22
CA LYS A 714 11.97 -32.46 1.36
C LYS A 714 13.12 -31.57 0.90
N ASN A 715 13.70 -31.84 -0.25
CA ASN A 715 14.80 -31.07 -0.83
C ASN A 715 14.37 -29.63 -1.15
N MET A 716 13.16 -29.46 -1.67
CA MET A 716 12.67 -28.12 -2.03
C MET A 716 12.30 -27.29 -0.81
N ILE A 717 11.71 -27.88 0.22
CA ILE A 717 11.49 -27.20 1.50
C ILE A 717 12.80 -26.79 2.14
N GLN A 718 13.81 -27.65 2.11
CA GLN A 718 15.15 -27.33 2.59
C GLN A 718 15.78 -26.19 1.77
N SER A 719 15.65 -26.23 0.45
CA SER A 719 16.16 -25.17 -0.45
C SER A 719 15.47 -23.82 -0.21
N LEU A 720 14.16 -23.81 0.00
CA LEU A 720 13.41 -22.56 0.20
C LEU A 720 13.56 -21.98 1.61
N PHE A 721 13.48 -22.83 2.63
CA PHE A 721 13.35 -22.39 4.03
C PHE A 721 14.55 -22.79 4.92
N GLY A 722 15.40 -23.69 4.48
CA GLY A 722 16.49 -24.19 5.30
C GLY A 722 16.03 -25.11 6.44
N ILE A 723 14.86 -25.75 6.32
CA ILE A 723 14.25 -26.62 7.31
C ILE A 723 14.39 -28.09 6.84
N GLU A 724 14.94 -28.95 7.70
CA GLU A 724 15.15 -30.38 7.39
C GLU A 724 14.15 -31.30 8.07
N ASP A 725 13.71 -30.93 9.29
CA ASP A 725 12.79 -31.72 10.12
C ASP A 725 11.48 -30.98 10.34
N PHE A 726 10.40 -31.52 9.82
CA PHE A 726 9.08 -30.89 9.86
C PHE A 726 7.94 -31.92 9.78
N ALA A 727 6.79 -31.54 10.35
CA ALA A 727 5.51 -32.23 10.11
C ALA A 727 4.83 -31.66 8.87
N TRP A 728 4.01 -32.46 8.20
CA TRP A 728 3.22 -32.01 7.05
C TRP A 728 1.76 -32.39 7.22
N TYR A 729 0.89 -31.37 7.16
CA TYR A 729 -0.56 -31.52 7.21
C TYR A 729 -1.14 -31.07 5.86
N SER A 730 -1.62 -32.02 5.07
CA SER A 730 -2.22 -31.79 3.77
C SER A 730 -3.73 -32.03 3.83
N PHE A 731 -4.48 -31.04 3.38
CA PHE A 731 -5.94 -31.08 3.25
C PHE A 731 -6.34 -30.79 1.80
N MET A 732 -5.54 -31.25 0.85
CA MET A 732 -5.72 -31.07 -0.59
C MET A 732 -6.45 -32.24 -1.26
N GLU A 733 -6.63 -33.35 -0.57
CA GLU A 733 -7.16 -34.58 -1.17
C GLU A 733 -8.61 -34.47 -1.62
N ASP A 734 -8.91 -35.08 -2.79
CA ASP A 734 -10.19 -35.05 -3.49
C ASP A 734 -11.39 -35.52 -2.67
N SER A 735 -11.19 -36.44 -1.71
CA SER A 735 -12.26 -36.93 -0.83
C SER A 735 -12.89 -35.81 0.04
N TYR A 736 -12.11 -34.81 0.41
CA TYR A 736 -12.60 -33.67 1.16
C TYR A 736 -13.18 -32.60 0.23
N THR A 737 -12.58 -32.43 -0.95
CA THR A 737 -13.08 -31.51 -1.99
C THR A 737 -14.41 -31.99 -2.57
N GLN A 738 -14.57 -33.30 -2.78
CA GLN A 738 -15.82 -33.91 -3.27
C GLN A 738 -16.98 -33.74 -2.27
N GLN A 739 -16.77 -33.88 -0.97
CA GLN A 739 -17.83 -33.65 0.02
C GLN A 739 -18.24 -32.16 0.09
N PHE A 740 -17.32 -31.25 -0.19
CA PHE A 740 -17.60 -29.81 -0.21
C PHE A 740 -18.19 -29.34 -1.54
N VAL A 741 -17.82 -29.97 -2.64
CA VAL A 741 -18.30 -29.69 -4.02
C VAL A 741 -19.63 -30.42 -4.31
N GLN A 742 -19.90 -31.55 -3.69
CA GLN A 742 -21.16 -32.31 -3.89
C GLN A 742 -22.42 -31.54 -3.43
N GLY A 743 -22.29 -30.50 -2.60
CA GLY A 743 -23.38 -29.57 -2.30
C GLY A 743 -23.53 -28.42 -3.30
N ARG A 744 -22.58 -28.24 -4.22
CA ARG A 744 -22.57 -27.18 -5.23
C ARG A 744 -22.05 -27.78 -6.53
N ASN A 745 -22.96 -28.14 -7.46
CA ASN A 745 -22.61 -28.50 -8.83
C ASN A 745 -22.00 -27.30 -9.56
N HIS A 746 -20.73 -27.00 -9.32
CA HIS A 746 -20.01 -25.92 -9.98
C HIS A 746 -19.15 -26.52 -11.09
N GLN A 747 -19.63 -26.49 -12.31
CA GLN A 747 -18.83 -26.73 -13.49
C GLN A 747 -18.24 -25.39 -13.96
N VAL A 748 -16.95 -25.17 -13.71
CA VAL A 748 -16.24 -24.07 -14.36
C VAL A 748 -15.87 -24.49 -15.77
N ARG A 749 -16.41 -23.77 -16.77
CA ARG A 749 -16.12 -24.05 -18.18
C ARG A 749 -14.84 -23.38 -18.61
N GLY A 750 -13.86 -24.14 -19.12
CA GLY A 750 -12.60 -23.62 -19.62
C GLY A 750 -12.59 -23.48 -21.14
N TYR A 751 -11.96 -22.42 -21.66
CA TYR A 751 -11.92 -22.16 -23.11
C TYR A 751 -10.54 -21.76 -23.59
N TYR A 752 -10.14 -22.35 -24.75
CA TYR A 752 -9.08 -21.86 -25.63
C TYR A 752 -9.71 -21.18 -26.83
N LEU A 753 -9.15 -20.06 -27.29
CA LEU A 753 -9.64 -19.38 -28.48
C LEU A 753 -8.97 -19.94 -29.74
N LYS A 754 -9.77 -20.50 -30.65
CA LYS A 754 -9.30 -21.08 -31.92
C LYS A 754 -8.83 -20.02 -32.92
N ASP A 755 -9.50 -18.86 -32.92
CA ASP A 755 -9.30 -17.80 -33.91
C ASP A 755 -8.05 -16.95 -33.64
N PHE A 756 -7.39 -17.14 -32.51
CA PHE A 756 -6.18 -16.39 -32.15
C PHE A 756 -4.94 -17.29 -32.18
N LEU A 757 -3.82 -16.71 -32.61
CA LEU A 757 -2.51 -17.29 -32.35
C LEU A 757 -2.25 -17.28 -30.84
N SER A 758 -1.30 -18.10 -30.39
CA SER A 758 -0.86 -18.00 -28.98
C SER A 758 -0.34 -16.59 -28.71
N ILE A 759 -0.71 -16.01 -27.57
CA ILE A 759 -0.47 -14.59 -27.23
C ILE A 759 1.02 -14.22 -27.27
N ASP A 760 1.92 -15.19 -27.03
CA ASP A 760 3.36 -15.03 -27.11
C ASP A 760 3.89 -14.74 -28.53
N LYS A 761 3.10 -15.01 -29.56
CA LYS A 761 3.44 -14.76 -30.98
C LYS A 761 3.05 -13.38 -31.47
N TYR A 762 2.34 -12.59 -30.66
CA TYR A 762 2.00 -11.22 -30.94
C TYR A 762 3.03 -10.26 -30.36
N ASN A 763 3.25 -9.12 -31.00
CA ASN A 763 3.89 -8.00 -30.35
C ASN A 763 2.93 -7.40 -29.29
N GLU A 764 3.42 -6.49 -28.47
CA GLU A 764 2.65 -5.94 -27.33
C GLU A 764 1.36 -5.23 -27.77
N ASP A 765 1.42 -4.43 -28.84
CA ASP A 765 0.25 -3.71 -29.36
C ASP A 765 -0.81 -4.68 -29.94
N GLN A 766 -0.37 -5.65 -30.72
CA GLN A 766 -1.27 -6.68 -31.25
C GLN A 766 -1.91 -7.52 -30.14
N ALA A 767 -1.12 -7.89 -29.13
CA ALA A 767 -1.62 -8.62 -27.97
C ALA A 767 -2.68 -7.79 -27.22
N ALA A 768 -2.43 -6.47 -27.03
CA ALA A 768 -3.36 -5.56 -26.41
C ALA A 768 -4.69 -5.47 -27.16
N MET A 769 -4.64 -5.40 -28.51
CA MET A 769 -5.84 -5.38 -29.35
C MET A 769 -6.66 -6.68 -29.21
N VAL A 770 -6.00 -7.83 -29.25
CA VAL A 770 -6.66 -9.15 -29.10
C VAL A 770 -7.33 -9.30 -27.74
N ILE A 771 -6.64 -8.88 -26.67
CA ILE A 771 -7.21 -8.92 -25.31
C ILE A 771 -8.40 -7.97 -25.22
N ALA A 772 -8.30 -6.77 -25.79
CA ALA A 772 -9.38 -5.79 -25.79
C ALA A 772 -10.62 -6.32 -26.56
N ASP A 773 -10.43 -6.98 -27.73
CA ASP A 773 -11.51 -7.62 -28.49
C ASP A 773 -12.24 -8.69 -27.68
N LEU A 774 -11.49 -9.50 -26.95
CA LEU A 774 -12.05 -10.53 -26.07
C LEU A 774 -12.87 -9.90 -24.93
N VAL A 775 -12.26 -8.95 -24.20
CA VAL A 775 -12.90 -8.31 -23.04
C VAL A 775 -14.15 -7.54 -23.46
N GLU A 776 -14.13 -6.82 -24.59
CA GLU A 776 -15.29 -6.15 -25.16
C GLU A 776 -16.38 -7.15 -25.54
N THR A 777 -16.02 -8.30 -26.15
CA THR A 777 -16.95 -9.36 -26.48
C THR A 777 -17.65 -9.92 -25.25
N LEU A 778 -16.93 -10.19 -24.17
CA LEU A 778 -17.48 -10.65 -22.90
C LEU A 778 -18.36 -9.56 -22.26
N TRP A 779 -17.90 -8.32 -22.28
CA TRP A 779 -18.62 -7.19 -21.65
C TRP A 779 -19.96 -6.88 -22.33
N THR A 780 -20.04 -7.07 -23.66
CA THR A 780 -21.28 -6.83 -24.42
C THR A 780 -22.35 -7.89 -24.16
N ASN A 781 -21.99 -9.06 -23.63
CA ASN A 781 -22.94 -10.05 -23.15
C ASN A 781 -23.52 -9.67 -21.77
N ARG A 782 -24.45 -8.70 -21.76
CA ARG A 782 -24.96 -8.03 -20.56
C ARG A 782 -25.80 -8.93 -19.63
N LYS A 783 -26.29 -10.07 -20.09
CA LYS A 783 -27.17 -10.92 -19.31
C LYS A 783 -26.41 -11.78 -18.32
N THR A 784 -25.26 -12.29 -18.71
CA THR A 784 -24.50 -13.28 -17.94
C THR A 784 -23.18 -12.75 -17.40
N MET A 785 -22.52 -11.79 -18.10
CA MET A 785 -21.18 -11.29 -17.74
C MET A 785 -21.26 -9.93 -17.03
N ARG A 786 -21.29 -9.95 -15.72
CA ARG A 786 -21.29 -8.73 -14.89
C ARG A 786 -19.93 -8.36 -14.35
N LYS A 787 -19.12 -9.35 -13.95
CA LYS A 787 -17.81 -9.15 -13.38
C LYS A 787 -16.76 -9.99 -14.09
N ILE A 788 -15.72 -9.33 -14.61
CA ILE A 788 -14.64 -9.94 -15.40
C ILE A 788 -13.30 -9.63 -14.71
N GLN A 789 -12.45 -10.62 -14.53
CA GLN A 789 -11.07 -10.45 -14.09
C GLN A 789 -10.11 -10.84 -15.23
N VAL A 790 -9.16 -9.95 -15.53
CA VAL A 790 -8.13 -10.19 -16.55
C VAL A 790 -6.75 -10.15 -15.89
N PHE A 791 -6.04 -11.25 -15.95
CA PHE A 791 -4.72 -11.42 -15.37
C PHE A 791 -3.64 -11.19 -16.42
N PHE A 792 -2.85 -10.15 -16.19
CA PHE A 792 -1.72 -9.76 -17.02
C PHE A 792 -0.41 -10.20 -16.38
N GLN A 793 0.57 -10.53 -17.23
CA GLN A 793 1.92 -10.78 -16.76
C GLN A 793 2.76 -9.50 -16.67
N SER A 794 2.50 -8.53 -17.54
CA SER A 794 3.24 -7.27 -17.55
C SER A 794 2.32 -6.05 -17.39
N ARG A 795 2.81 -5.04 -16.69
CA ARG A 795 2.12 -3.75 -16.56
C ARG A 795 2.07 -2.97 -17.87
N SER A 796 3.05 -3.16 -18.75
CA SER A 796 3.06 -2.52 -20.07
C SER A 796 1.92 -3.04 -20.92
N LEU A 797 1.75 -4.35 -21.05
CA LEU A 797 0.63 -4.97 -21.76
C LEU A 797 -0.73 -4.58 -21.15
N MET A 798 -0.83 -4.54 -19.83
CA MET A 798 -2.05 -4.10 -19.15
C MET A 798 -2.41 -2.65 -19.49
N ARG A 799 -1.43 -1.72 -19.51
CA ARG A 799 -1.65 -0.32 -19.90
C ARG A 799 -1.99 -0.17 -21.39
N ALA A 800 -1.31 -0.90 -22.26
CA ALA A 800 -1.62 -0.94 -23.68
C ALA A 800 -3.07 -1.42 -23.90
N THR A 801 -3.49 -2.49 -23.23
CA THR A 801 -4.87 -2.99 -23.26
C THR A 801 -5.86 -1.97 -22.68
N GLN A 802 -5.52 -1.29 -21.60
CA GLN A 802 -6.34 -0.21 -21.04
C GLN A 802 -6.55 0.92 -22.05
N PHE A 803 -5.49 1.31 -22.77
CA PHE A 803 -5.57 2.32 -23.82
C PHE A 803 -6.53 1.88 -24.94
N GLU A 804 -6.43 0.64 -25.41
CA GLU A 804 -7.34 0.06 -26.42
C GLU A 804 -8.78 0.04 -25.94
N MET A 805 -9.05 -0.38 -24.69
CA MET A 805 -10.37 -0.38 -24.09
C MET A 805 -10.98 1.02 -24.02
N LYS A 806 -10.17 2.05 -23.71
CA LYS A 806 -10.61 3.44 -23.69
C LYS A 806 -11.11 3.92 -25.05
N GLN A 807 -10.52 3.43 -26.14
CA GLN A 807 -10.95 3.79 -27.51
C GLN A 807 -12.26 3.10 -27.93
N ARG A 808 -12.59 1.95 -27.35
CA ARG A 808 -13.68 1.08 -27.79
C ARG A 808 -14.94 1.20 -26.92
N MET A 809 -14.78 1.35 -25.63
CA MET A 809 -15.90 1.38 -24.68
C MET A 809 -16.57 2.75 -24.64
N THR A 810 -17.89 2.75 -24.35
CA THR A 810 -18.57 3.98 -23.95
C THR A 810 -18.00 4.48 -22.61
N ARG A 811 -18.19 5.75 -22.28
CA ARG A 811 -17.71 6.28 -21.00
C ARG A 811 -18.30 5.55 -19.79
N SER A 812 -19.61 5.31 -19.83
CA SER A 812 -20.31 4.57 -18.77
C SER A 812 -19.70 3.18 -18.58
N ASP A 813 -19.43 2.47 -19.68
CA ASP A 813 -18.82 1.15 -19.60
C ASP A 813 -17.34 1.21 -19.18
N TYR A 814 -16.58 2.21 -19.67
CA TYR A 814 -15.18 2.43 -19.27
C TYR A 814 -15.05 2.83 -17.79
N GLY A 815 -16.06 3.51 -17.23
CA GLY A 815 -16.13 3.80 -15.78
C GLY A 815 -16.14 2.54 -14.91
N ASN A 816 -16.56 1.40 -15.46
CA ASN A 816 -16.53 0.10 -14.78
C ASN A 816 -15.17 -0.64 -14.93
N LEU A 817 -14.20 -0.07 -15.66
CA LEU A 817 -12.87 -0.65 -15.81
C LEU A 817 -11.97 -0.21 -14.64
N ILE A 818 -11.65 -1.15 -13.78
CA ILE A 818 -10.78 -0.99 -12.62
C ILE A 818 -9.39 -1.52 -13.01
N VAL A 819 -8.35 -0.69 -12.92
CA VAL A 819 -7.00 -1.05 -13.33
C VAL A 819 -6.02 -0.89 -12.17
N GLN A 820 -5.23 -1.90 -11.94
CA GLN A 820 -4.17 -1.89 -10.94
C GLN A 820 -3.03 -0.94 -11.34
N ASN A 821 -3.03 0.29 -10.82
CA ASN A 821 -1.99 1.28 -11.13
C ASN A 821 -0.78 1.22 -10.19
N ASN A 822 -0.98 0.95 -8.88
CA ASN A 822 0.09 0.86 -7.87
C ASN A 822 -0.25 -0.19 -6.81
N GLN A 823 0.76 -0.81 -6.19
CA GLN A 823 0.58 -1.78 -5.11
C GLN A 823 -0.10 -1.19 -3.84
N ARG A 824 -0.01 0.13 -3.63
CA ARG A 824 -0.52 0.81 -2.41
C ARG A 824 -2.05 0.96 -2.35
N ASN A 825 -2.78 0.64 -3.42
CA ASN A 825 -4.24 0.84 -3.50
C ASN A 825 -5.03 -0.45 -3.71
N LEU A 826 -4.47 -1.61 -3.35
CA LEU A 826 -5.10 -2.91 -3.63
C LEU A 826 -6.43 -3.10 -2.90
N ASP A 827 -6.54 -2.70 -1.64
CA ASP A 827 -7.77 -2.73 -0.85
C ASP A 827 -8.91 -1.94 -1.47
N ARG A 828 -8.57 -0.73 -1.93
CA ARG A 828 -9.53 0.13 -2.60
C ARG A 828 -10.03 -0.48 -3.90
N LEU A 829 -9.14 -1.05 -4.69
CA LEU A 829 -9.50 -1.74 -5.94
C LEU A 829 -10.39 -2.95 -5.66
N ALA A 830 -10.07 -3.70 -4.59
CA ALA A 830 -10.88 -4.84 -4.17
C ALA A 830 -12.29 -4.42 -3.74
N ARG A 831 -12.41 -3.42 -2.85
CA ARG A 831 -13.72 -2.89 -2.43
C ARG A 831 -14.50 -2.31 -3.61
N GLN A 832 -13.87 -1.51 -4.46
CA GLN A 832 -14.51 -0.96 -5.65
C GLN A 832 -15.03 -2.07 -6.57
N TYR A 833 -14.26 -3.15 -6.74
CA TYR A 833 -14.70 -4.31 -7.52
C TYR A 833 -15.83 -5.08 -6.82
N GLU A 834 -15.76 -5.26 -5.51
CA GLU A 834 -16.78 -5.96 -4.71
C GLU A 834 -18.10 -5.19 -4.69
N ASP A 835 -18.07 -3.88 -4.49
CA ASP A 835 -19.25 -3.02 -4.36
C ASP A 835 -19.94 -2.73 -5.70
N SER A 836 -19.20 -2.83 -6.81
CA SER A 836 -19.74 -2.58 -8.14
C SER A 836 -20.69 -3.68 -8.58
N SER A 837 -21.85 -3.32 -9.12
CA SER A 837 -22.79 -4.28 -9.73
C SER A 837 -22.25 -4.89 -11.03
N ARG A 838 -21.43 -4.14 -11.76
CA ARG A 838 -20.67 -4.56 -12.96
C ARG A 838 -19.27 -3.99 -12.89
N ALA A 839 -18.24 -4.80 -13.17
CA ALA A 839 -16.87 -4.34 -13.21
C ALA A 839 -15.96 -5.23 -14.06
N ILE A 840 -14.94 -4.61 -14.65
CA ILE A 840 -13.81 -5.31 -15.26
C ILE A 840 -12.57 -4.97 -14.43
N LEU A 841 -11.89 -5.96 -13.91
CA LEU A 841 -10.66 -5.79 -13.16
C LEU A 841 -9.45 -6.21 -14.00
N PHE A 842 -8.56 -5.26 -14.28
CA PHE A 842 -7.24 -5.53 -14.85
C PHE A 842 -6.22 -5.61 -13.73
N ALA A 843 -5.61 -6.76 -13.56
CA ALA A 843 -4.64 -7.02 -12.50
C ALA A 843 -3.40 -7.74 -13.04
N VAL A 844 -2.23 -7.45 -12.47
CA VAL A 844 -1.01 -8.24 -12.68
C VAL A 844 -0.89 -9.34 -11.62
N ALA A 845 -0.02 -10.33 -11.86
CA ALA A 845 0.12 -11.49 -10.98
C ALA A 845 0.32 -11.12 -9.49
N SER A 846 1.04 -10.04 -9.19
CA SER A 846 1.23 -9.55 -7.81
C SER A 846 -0.05 -9.06 -7.11
N PHE A 847 -1.12 -8.76 -7.82
CA PHE A 847 -2.43 -8.50 -7.22
C PHE A 847 -3.00 -9.75 -6.55
N GLN A 848 -2.58 -10.92 -7.02
CA GLN A 848 -3.06 -12.20 -6.54
C GLN A 848 -2.56 -12.53 -5.13
N GLU A 849 -1.44 -11.94 -4.72
CA GLU A 849 -0.71 -12.33 -3.51
C GLU A 849 -1.20 -11.66 -2.22
N GLY A 850 -2.14 -10.73 -2.29
CA GLY A 850 -2.46 -9.93 -1.10
C GLY A 850 -3.92 -9.53 -0.90
N VAL A 851 -4.84 -9.93 -1.78
CA VAL A 851 -6.23 -9.47 -1.72
C VAL A 851 -7.19 -10.62 -1.86
N HIS A 852 -8.03 -10.86 -0.85
CA HIS A 852 -9.17 -11.76 -0.97
C HIS A 852 -10.37 -11.00 -1.54
N LEU A 853 -10.77 -11.36 -2.77
CA LEU A 853 -11.99 -10.85 -3.38
C LEU A 853 -13.15 -11.79 -3.07
N ASN A 854 -14.17 -11.30 -2.39
CA ASN A 854 -15.40 -12.06 -2.08
C ASN A 854 -16.50 -11.88 -3.15
N ALA A 855 -16.19 -11.16 -4.23
CA ALA A 855 -17.19 -10.89 -5.27
C ALA A 855 -17.34 -12.08 -6.22
N LYS A 856 -18.59 -12.42 -6.54
CA LYS A 856 -18.89 -13.35 -7.64
C LYS A 856 -18.30 -12.80 -8.93
N THR A 857 -17.46 -13.58 -9.59
CA THR A 857 -16.81 -13.23 -10.87
C THR A 857 -17.29 -14.20 -11.94
N ASP A 858 -17.76 -13.67 -13.07
CA ASP A 858 -18.37 -14.47 -14.13
C ASP A 858 -17.36 -14.98 -15.16
N ALA A 859 -16.27 -14.22 -15.34
CA ALA A 859 -15.21 -14.60 -16.28
C ALA A 859 -13.81 -14.30 -15.75
N PHE A 860 -12.92 -15.24 -15.92
CA PHE A 860 -11.49 -15.13 -15.63
C PHE A 860 -10.70 -15.28 -16.93
N VAL A 861 -9.87 -14.30 -17.25
CA VAL A 861 -9.03 -14.31 -18.47
C VAL A 861 -7.57 -14.36 -18.06
N LEU A 862 -6.87 -15.40 -18.46
CA LEU A 862 -5.42 -15.54 -18.31
C LEU A 862 -4.75 -15.14 -19.63
N THR A 863 -4.02 -14.04 -19.64
CA THR A 863 -3.37 -13.56 -20.88
C THR A 863 -2.12 -14.36 -21.22
N ARG A 864 -1.29 -14.70 -20.25
CA ARG A 864 -0.08 -15.56 -20.38
C ARG A 864 0.11 -16.38 -19.12
N LEU A 865 0.77 -17.53 -19.24
CA LEU A 865 1.24 -18.28 -18.07
C LEU A 865 2.13 -17.40 -17.18
N PRO A 866 1.96 -17.46 -15.85
CA PRO A 866 2.58 -16.52 -14.93
C PRO A 866 4.06 -16.85 -14.62
N PHE A 867 4.87 -17.05 -15.66
CA PHE A 867 6.32 -17.15 -15.55
C PHE A 867 6.92 -15.77 -15.24
N SER A 868 7.96 -15.73 -14.42
CA SER A 868 8.83 -14.56 -14.33
C SER A 868 9.52 -14.29 -15.68
N ALA A 869 9.78 -13.02 -16.01
CA ALA A 869 10.47 -12.68 -17.25
C ALA A 869 11.94 -13.14 -17.18
N PRO A 870 12.38 -14.07 -18.05
CA PRO A 870 13.66 -14.77 -17.90
C PRO A 870 14.89 -13.88 -18.12
N ASP A 871 14.71 -12.72 -18.72
CA ASP A 871 15.75 -11.74 -19.07
C ASP A 871 15.90 -10.62 -18.00
N THR A 872 15.21 -10.72 -16.90
CA THR A 872 15.41 -9.77 -15.79
C THR A 872 16.75 -10.03 -15.08
N PRO A 873 17.40 -9.00 -14.54
CA PRO A 873 18.65 -9.17 -13.77
C PRO A 873 18.55 -10.23 -12.68
N ASP A 874 17.43 -10.28 -11.99
CA ASP A 874 17.20 -11.22 -10.89
C ASP A 874 17.12 -12.67 -11.38
N GLU A 875 16.41 -12.90 -12.50
CA GLU A 875 16.27 -14.25 -13.05
C GLU A 875 17.58 -14.73 -13.72
N LEU A 876 18.30 -13.84 -14.40
CA LEU A 876 19.61 -14.15 -14.94
C LEU A 876 20.62 -14.53 -13.84
N ALA A 877 20.58 -13.80 -12.74
CA ALA A 877 21.44 -14.09 -11.58
C ALA A 877 21.15 -15.47 -10.97
N LYS A 878 19.85 -15.82 -10.80
CA LYS A 878 19.44 -17.15 -10.32
C LYS A 878 19.85 -18.25 -11.28
N GLN A 879 19.70 -18.02 -12.60
CA GLN A 879 20.13 -19.01 -13.62
C GLN A 879 21.62 -19.28 -13.54
N ASP A 880 22.46 -18.26 -13.47
CA ASP A 880 23.91 -18.40 -13.37
C ASP A 880 24.30 -19.09 -12.04
N TYR A 881 23.67 -18.74 -10.94
CA TYR A 881 23.92 -19.33 -9.63
C TYR A 881 23.58 -20.83 -9.61
N LEU A 882 22.40 -21.23 -10.03
CA LEU A 882 21.97 -22.63 -10.08
C LEU A 882 22.81 -23.45 -11.04
N LYS A 883 23.14 -22.89 -12.20
CA LYS A 883 24.07 -23.51 -13.14
C LYS A 883 25.45 -23.78 -12.52
N SER A 884 25.93 -22.89 -11.65
CA SER A 884 27.21 -23.08 -10.93
C SER A 884 27.15 -24.22 -9.92
N LEU A 885 25.95 -24.55 -9.40
CA LEU A 885 25.68 -25.68 -8.51
C LEU A 885 25.39 -26.98 -9.25
N GLY A 886 25.19 -26.91 -10.57
CA GLY A 886 24.82 -28.08 -11.40
C GLY A 886 23.31 -28.32 -11.46
N ASP A 887 22.49 -27.39 -10.97
CA ASP A 887 21.04 -27.47 -10.91
C ASP A 887 20.38 -26.86 -12.16
N ASN A 888 19.13 -27.23 -12.45
CA ASN A 888 18.36 -26.75 -13.58
C ASN A 888 17.38 -25.64 -13.15
N TYR A 889 17.68 -24.39 -13.50
CA TYR A 889 16.83 -23.25 -13.20
C TYR A 889 15.37 -23.44 -13.62
N PHE A 890 15.11 -24.02 -14.81
CA PHE A 890 13.73 -24.18 -15.29
C PHE A 890 12.93 -25.15 -14.42
N ASP A 891 13.49 -26.32 -14.14
CA ASP A 891 12.81 -27.38 -13.40
C ASP A 891 12.78 -27.10 -11.88
N ASP A 892 13.83 -26.45 -11.35
CA ASP A 892 13.98 -26.27 -9.90
C ASP A 892 13.37 -24.96 -9.39
N VAL A 893 13.17 -23.94 -10.28
CA VAL A 893 12.66 -22.61 -9.88
C VAL A 893 11.53 -22.12 -10.76
N ALA A 894 11.77 -21.97 -12.08
CA ALA A 894 10.83 -21.24 -12.93
C ALA A 894 9.48 -21.96 -13.09
N LEU A 895 9.51 -23.27 -13.27
CA LEU A 895 8.30 -24.07 -13.41
C LEU A 895 7.53 -24.20 -12.09
N PRO A 896 8.15 -24.53 -10.94
CA PRO A 896 7.47 -24.50 -9.64
C PRO A 896 6.86 -23.15 -9.30
N ASP A 897 7.58 -22.04 -9.50
CA ASP A 897 7.06 -20.70 -9.25
C ASP A 897 5.83 -20.40 -10.13
N MET A 898 5.88 -20.76 -11.40
CA MET A 898 4.76 -20.60 -12.32
C MET A 898 3.55 -21.42 -11.87
N LEU A 899 3.76 -22.70 -11.48
CA LEU A 899 2.69 -23.57 -10.99
C LEU A 899 2.08 -23.05 -9.69
N MET A 900 2.88 -22.54 -8.75
CA MET A 900 2.39 -21.91 -7.52
C MET A 900 1.50 -20.69 -7.83
N ASN A 901 1.93 -19.82 -8.75
CA ASN A 901 1.14 -18.67 -9.18
C ASN A 901 -0.16 -19.08 -9.87
N LEU A 902 -0.12 -20.13 -10.70
CA LEU A 902 -1.29 -20.66 -11.41
C LEU A 902 -2.30 -21.25 -10.42
N THR A 903 -1.84 -21.99 -9.41
CA THR A 903 -2.69 -22.53 -8.33
C THR A 903 -3.42 -21.42 -7.57
N GLN A 904 -2.77 -20.28 -7.33
CA GLN A 904 -3.42 -19.12 -6.70
C GLN A 904 -4.53 -18.54 -7.59
N ILE A 905 -4.32 -18.47 -8.91
CA ILE A 905 -5.35 -18.02 -9.86
C ILE A 905 -6.57 -18.94 -9.80
N PHE A 906 -6.35 -20.26 -9.87
CA PHE A 906 -7.44 -21.25 -9.78
C PHE A 906 -8.13 -21.23 -8.40
N GLY A 907 -7.36 -21.03 -7.33
CA GLY A 907 -7.90 -20.90 -6.00
C GLY A 907 -8.86 -19.73 -5.83
N ARG A 908 -8.58 -18.59 -6.45
CA ARG A 908 -9.49 -17.42 -6.47
C ARG A 908 -10.75 -17.69 -7.29
N MET A 909 -10.59 -18.40 -8.38
CA MET A 909 -11.72 -18.83 -9.19
C MET A 909 -12.69 -19.69 -8.36
N ALA A 910 -12.16 -20.64 -7.59
CA ALA A 910 -12.95 -21.47 -6.68
C ALA A 910 -13.58 -20.65 -5.54
N ALA A 911 -12.84 -19.68 -4.98
CA ALA A 911 -13.32 -18.82 -3.89
C ALA A 911 -14.42 -17.82 -4.31
N SER A 912 -14.49 -17.45 -5.60
CA SER A 912 -15.47 -16.47 -6.10
C SER A 912 -16.93 -16.88 -5.93
N GLY A 913 -17.20 -18.15 -5.67
CA GLY A 913 -18.55 -18.70 -5.44
C GLY A 913 -19.52 -18.56 -6.61
N SER A 914 -19.00 -18.28 -7.81
CA SER A 914 -19.80 -18.18 -9.04
C SER A 914 -20.16 -19.57 -9.56
N GLN A 915 -21.46 -19.82 -9.78
CA GLN A 915 -21.93 -21.14 -10.20
C GLN A 915 -21.63 -21.49 -11.64
N ASP A 916 -21.41 -20.49 -12.52
CA ASP A 916 -21.23 -20.63 -13.96
C ASP A 916 -20.06 -19.78 -14.47
N ALA A 917 -19.00 -19.64 -13.66
CA ALA A 917 -17.82 -18.88 -14.08
C ALA A 917 -17.14 -19.55 -15.28
N ILE A 918 -16.63 -18.73 -16.19
CA ILE A 918 -15.82 -19.21 -17.31
C ILE A 918 -14.36 -18.84 -17.12
N PHE A 919 -13.48 -19.74 -17.53
CA PHE A 919 -12.03 -19.50 -17.58
C PHE A 919 -11.56 -19.47 -19.03
N ILE A 920 -10.84 -18.43 -19.43
CA ILE A 920 -10.35 -18.29 -20.79
C ILE A 920 -8.83 -18.12 -20.75
N SER A 921 -8.11 -18.99 -21.44
CA SER A 921 -6.67 -18.84 -21.63
C SER A 921 -6.34 -18.41 -23.05
N LEU A 922 -5.50 -17.37 -23.15
CA LEU A 922 -4.91 -16.94 -24.41
C LEU A 922 -3.53 -17.58 -24.66
N ASP A 923 -3.01 -18.32 -23.70
CA ASP A 923 -1.71 -19.00 -23.77
C ASP A 923 -1.89 -20.49 -24.07
N LYS A 924 -1.54 -20.91 -25.27
CA LYS A 924 -1.66 -22.31 -25.71
C LYS A 924 -0.62 -23.24 -25.07
N ARG A 925 0.39 -22.71 -24.38
CA ARG A 925 1.37 -23.53 -23.65
C ARG A 925 0.71 -24.29 -22.50
N LEU A 926 -0.40 -23.81 -22.01
CA LEU A 926 -1.21 -24.50 -21.00
C LEU A 926 -1.65 -25.91 -21.44
N GLU A 927 -1.80 -26.16 -22.75
CA GLU A 927 -2.20 -27.45 -23.33
C GLU A 927 -1.03 -28.20 -24.00
N LYS A 928 -0.08 -27.45 -24.61
CA LYS A 928 0.87 -28.01 -25.62
C LYS A 928 2.33 -27.99 -25.16
N ALA A 929 2.62 -27.53 -23.96
CA ALA A 929 3.98 -27.50 -23.43
C ALA A 929 4.44 -28.91 -23.01
N ALA A 930 5.75 -29.12 -22.94
CA ALA A 930 6.34 -30.35 -22.41
C ALA A 930 5.98 -30.60 -20.92
N TYR A 931 5.56 -29.55 -20.21
CA TYR A 931 5.12 -29.55 -18.81
C TYR A 931 3.59 -29.44 -18.65
N ALA A 932 2.83 -29.76 -19.70
CA ALA A 932 1.36 -29.68 -19.65
C ALA A 932 0.74 -30.64 -18.62
N ASP A 933 1.35 -31.79 -18.42
CA ASP A 933 0.90 -32.75 -17.40
C ASP A 933 1.01 -32.18 -15.99
N GLN A 934 2.12 -31.47 -15.67
CA GLN A 934 2.28 -30.81 -14.37
C GLN A 934 1.31 -29.63 -14.20
N ILE A 935 0.95 -28.94 -15.28
CA ILE A 935 -0.13 -27.94 -15.25
C ILE A 935 -1.47 -28.61 -14.97
N ALA A 936 -1.74 -29.75 -15.59
CA ALA A 936 -2.98 -30.50 -15.38
C ALA A 936 -3.13 -30.95 -13.90
N ASP A 937 -2.04 -31.30 -13.24
CA ASP A 937 -2.03 -31.67 -11.82
C ASP A 937 -2.45 -30.54 -10.87
N VAL A 938 -2.31 -29.28 -11.30
CA VAL A 938 -2.70 -28.10 -10.51
C VAL A 938 -4.02 -27.48 -10.98
N MET A 939 -4.57 -27.94 -12.08
CA MET A 939 -5.88 -27.48 -12.56
C MET A 939 -7.00 -28.11 -11.73
N PRO A 940 -8.08 -27.37 -11.44
CA PRO A 940 -9.26 -27.96 -10.82
C PRO A 940 -9.84 -29.09 -11.70
N ASP A 941 -10.17 -30.24 -11.12
CA ASP A 941 -10.78 -31.38 -11.82
C ASP A 941 -12.07 -31.01 -12.57
N ALA A 942 -12.78 -30.02 -12.05
CA ALA A 942 -14.00 -29.48 -12.65
C ALA A 942 -13.76 -28.62 -13.90
N LEU A 943 -12.50 -28.26 -14.21
CA LEU A 943 -12.16 -27.35 -15.30
C LEU A 943 -11.94 -28.13 -16.60
N ASN A 944 -13.01 -28.29 -17.38
CA ASN A 944 -12.92 -28.92 -18.70
C ASN A 944 -12.62 -27.86 -19.78
N MET A 945 -11.41 -27.91 -20.36
CA MET A 945 -10.95 -26.97 -21.37
C MET A 945 -11.44 -27.36 -22.78
N GLN A 946 -12.16 -26.46 -23.44
CA GLN A 946 -12.69 -26.63 -24.80
C GLN A 946 -12.13 -25.57 -25.74
N THR A 947 -11.96 -25.90 -27.00
CA THR A 947 -11.52 -24.95 -28.02
C THR A 947 -12.72 -24.37 -28.77
N VAL A 948 -12.90 -23.05 -28.67
CA VAL A 948 -14.04 -22.31 -29.25
C VAL A 948 -13.57 -21.10 -30.08
N LYS A 949 -14.46 -20.59 -30.94
CA LYS A 949 -14.24 -19.31 -31.63
C LYS A 949 -14.69 -18.14 -30.74
N LEU A 950 -14.10 -16.97 -30.91
CA LEU A 950 -14.49 -15.76 -30.18
C LEU A 950 -15.99 -15.43 -30.31
N GLN A 951 -16.55 -15.64 -31.54
CA GLN A 951 -17.97 -15.39 -31.77
C GLN A 951 -18.89 -16.38 -31.04
N GLU A 952 -18.42 -17.57 -30.72
CA GLU A 952 -19.16 -18.57 -29.95
C GLU A 952 -19.29 -18.17 -28.49
N LEU A 953 -18.32 -17.43 -27.95
CA LEU A 953 -18.39 -16.87 -26.59
C LEU A 953 -19.55 -15.88 -26.43
N LYS A 954 -20.04 -15.25 -27.50
CA LYS A 954 -21.22 -14.37 -27.48
C LYS A 954 -22.52 -15.12 -27.19
N ARG A 955 -22.53 -16.42 -27.37
CA ARG A 955 -23.72 -17.30 -27.28
C ARG A 955 -23.68 -18.20 -26.04
N ILE A 956 -22.68 -18.07 -25.23
CA ILE A 956 -22.57 -18.82 -23.97
C ILE A 956 -23.48 -18.14 -22.96
N ASP A 957 -24.60 -18.81 -22.64
CA ASP A 957 -25.55 -18.40 -21.62
C ASP A 957 -25.11 -18.81 -20.21
#